data_72e1cf3f97108015aa3cf1ec3b1dc9f6
#
_entry.id   72e1cf3f97108015aa3cf1ec3b1dc9f6
#
_cell.length_a   1.000
_cell.length_b   1.000
_cell.length_c   1.000
_cell.angle_alpha   90.00
_cell.angle_beta   90.00
_cell.angle_gamma   90.00
#
_symmetry.space_group_name_H-M   'P 1'
#
loop_
_entity.id
_entity.type
_entity.pdbx_description
1 polymer ?
#
loop_
_entity_poly.entity_id
_entity_poly.type
_entity_poly.pdbx_seq_one_letter_code
_entity_poly.pdbx_strand_id
1 'polypeptide(L)'
;MKFLLFIFISIVTSILVHVTTAKYNVVEEDLSDGYTIGAQGGTELMAEALTLRLPDVLLKRFHIVKSRLTSASLSKTKPNIVWMHDLPQDPASAPLAEKKFRNRIAKFVFVSEWQKNAYESYFGKIFTNKAIVLKNAIEPFGKSRQELSPDGKLRLIYHTTPHRGLDILMDVFSRIYLAFKGKVFLDVYSSFSIYGWPQRDVPYEPLFEQCRQHPGCKYHGAVPNDEIRQALRLAQIYAYPSTWMETSCISAIEALSAGVTVVTSSLAALPETVGSFGFVYAYTQDKASHAVAFEKALTMVIATYWDQQSRHLRRVQQVYASKIFGWGSSGFVGRADDWLRMLGETHDDFNGNRVVERTNFESDDEYSDALFIIGRVAESRGDQQTAHKKYLQSIEWNDMNSYTLSALGNLELMLGDAKKDLSLAYRGVERLEFLIDHPETLLPPLLRDSASYYNAAMKSGFWRNTRQYATRSELSFTAGLNTTKHGEDDCWDLYYATVVPHFPMTLEEEHQRISNYNTRIDSLLRRDDIYCHNPGAGLSNVFSIAYYDGVDYREQYSRYVQLKIKAFPHLLYKAKDLVFEEHDTYVSSDDAKAVTQALMKRKIRIGVVSSFFSSQSSIWGNFGHIVRGLQRDERYEVDMVYYPRDPIEEADRQLSLRQGRNIYLRKMVNQRQILQDNLALIERRRFDVLLYLDAFMTSEMHDLAMAKLAPVQMITHGHPVTSGIPQSIMDYFISWDMAEVPDREQAQSHYTEELLLVESKNQAWEFYAPRTLGENSIVHSIPVPFSQYDRTNLEFIPSVEQAKLSKKDVTWYFCPQAAFKYHITFDKILGLIQRKDPNAVIILMRLTEPTLLASLHALVIERLVKQGKVDLHRVVFIPRMQHYQLMAMYKLSDVVLDSVFFGGDTTTREAFEVGAPVITLPGKTIGQRWTQAYYRVMEIQGFIAQSVEDYVKIAVKAANASDKEKQQTRHRIKKALKEKLFENEGAPKLWADIIYSALQIPKRWRWSEGVGGSDQHVEL
;
A
#
# COMPACT_ATOMS: atom_id res chain seq x y z
N MET A 1 -37.55 39.16 -1.21
CA MET A 1 -36.97 37.82 -1.35
C MET A 1 -35.69 37.62 -0.51
N LYS A 2 -34.69 38.49 -0.51
CA LYS A 2 -33.48 38.39 0.35
C LYS A 2 -33.76 38.53 1.84
N PHE A 3 -34.79 39.28 2.28
CA PHE A 3 -35.15 39.47 3.66
C PHE A 3 -35.94 38.26 4.26
N LEU A 4 -36.74 37.63 3.41
CA LEU A 4 -37.44 36.36 3.78
C LEU A 4 -36.47 35.15 3.85
N LEU A 5 -35.41 35.15 3.02
CA LEU A 5 -34.38 34.12 3.08
C LEU A 5 -33.51 34.26 4.36
N PHE A 6 -33.27 35.50 4.81
CA PHE A 6 -32.51 35.75 6.05
C PHE A 6 -33.31 35.35 7.31
N ILE A 7 -34.65 35.57 7.30
CA ILE A 7 -35.54 35.15 8.39
C ILE A 7 -35.67 33.62 8.37
N PHE A 8 -35.76 32.99 7.22
CA PHE A 8 -35.81 31.52 7.08
C PHE A 8 -34.52 30.84 7.54
N ILE A 9 -33.34 31.36 7.19
CA ILE A 9 -32.06 30.88 7.68
C ILE A 9 -31.90 31.09 9.19
N SER A 10 -32.38 32.23 9.74
CA SER A 10 -32.32 32.50 11.15
C SER A 10 -33.27 31.61 11.98
N ILE A 11 -34.44 31.27 11.44
CA ILE A 11 -35.41 30.35 12.07
C ILE A 11 -34.90 28.91 11.98
N VAL A 12 -34.34 28.49 10.85
CA VAL A 12 -33.75 27.14 10.67
C VAL A 12 -32.52 26.95 11.58
N THR A 13 -31.67 27.97 11.72
CA THR A 13 -30.52 27.92 12.66
C THR A 13 -30.99 27.92 14.13
N SER A 14 -32.05 28.66 14.47
CA SER A 14 -32.60 28.66 15.82
C SER A 14 -33.31 27.33 16.16
N ILE A 15 -34.01 26.72 15.22
CA ILE A 15 -34.65 25.42 15.40
C ILE A 15 -33.58 24.29 15.43
N LEU A 16 -32.51 24.35 14.63
CA LEU A 16 -31.40 23.41 14.70
C LEU A 16 -30.64 23.50 16.04
N VAL A 17 -30.46 24.71 16.59
CA VAL A 17 -29.85 24.90 17.90
C VAL A 17 -30.77 24.41 19.04
N HIS A 18 -32.11 24.57 18.94
CA HIS A 18 -33.04 24.07 19.94
C HIS A 18 -33.29 22.56 19.87
N VAL A 19 -33.21 21.93 18.69
CA VAL A 19 -33.32 20.47 18.54
C VAL A 19 -32.06 19.75 19.02
N THR A 20 -30.90 20.38 18.87
CA THR A 20 -29.64 19.85 19.44
C THR A 20 -29.60 19.99 20.97
N THR A 21 -30.09 21.10 21.52
CA THR A 21 -30.12 21.27 22.99
C THR A 21 -31.16 20.40 23.71
N ALA A 22 -32.28 20.05 23.08
CA ALA A 22 -33.31 19.20 23.68
C ALA A 22 -32.91 17.72 23.83
N LYS A 23 -31.96 17.22 23.02
CA LYS A 23 -31.38 15.88 23.21
C LYS A 23 -30.28 15.80 24.28
N TYR A 24 -29.75 16.95 24.71
CA TYR A 24 -28.62 16.99 25.64
C TYR A 24 -29.06 16.95 27.15
N ASN A 25 -30.30 17.25 27.46
CA ASN A 25 -30.73 17.30 28.84
C ASN A 25 -30.91 15.95 29.54
N VAL A 26 -30.82 14.82 28.82
CA VAL A 26 -30.99 13.48 29.43
C VAL A 26 -29.64 12.85 29.83
N VAL A 27 -28.51 13.43 29.38
CA VAL A 27 -27.17 12.89 29.65
C VAL A 27 -26.47 13.66 30.79
N GLU A 28 -26.94 14.87 31.14
CA GLU A 28 -26.29 15.69 32.17
C GLU A 28 -26.44 15.15 33.60
N GLU A 29 -27.49 14.39 33.91
CA GLU A 29 -27.67 13.86 35.26
C GLU A 29 -26.77 12.69 35.65
N ASP A 30 -26.23 11.95 34.68
CA ASP A 30 -25.37 10.78 34.95
C ASP A 30 -23.85 11.07 34.80
N LEU A 31 -23.45 12.29 34.40
CA LEU A 31 -22.04 12.71 34.22
C LEU A 31 -21.60 13.71 35.31
N SER A 32 -22.37 13.94 36.33
CA SER A 32 -22.08 14.92 37.39
C SER A 32 -21.19 14.35 38.48
N ASP A 33 -20.10 15.00 38.76
CA ASP A 33 -19.70 15.52 40.06
C ASP A 33 -18.25 16.02 39.97
N GLY A 34 -18.13 17.35 40.14
CA GLY A 34 -16.85 17.98 40.47
C GLY A 34 -16.25 18.93 39.44
N TYR A 35 -16.95 19.23 38.35
CA TYR A 35 -16.49 20.24 37.39
C TYR A 35 -17.24 21.53 37.47
N THR A 36 -16.52 22.66 37.39
CA THR A 36 -17.12 23.99 37.32
C THR A 36 -17.83 24.16 35.99
N ILE A 37 -19.08 24.52 35.98
CA ILE A 37 -19.87 24.83 34.79
C ILE A 37 -19.08 25.86 33.94
N GLY A 38 -18.72 25.51 32.72
CA GLY A 38 -17.96 26.38 31.79
C GLY A 38 -16.44 26.08 31.67
N ALA A 39 -15.89 25.09 32.38
CA ALA A 39 -14.49 24.68 32.19
C ALA A 39 -14.31 23.98 30.85
N GLN A 40 -13.31 24.43 30.04
CA GLN A 40 -12.97 23.86 28.74
C GLN A 40 -11.66 23.08 28.80
N GLY A 41 -11.53 22.20 29.77
CA GLY A 41 -10.36 21.33 29.93
C GLY A 41 -10.36 20.15 28.97
N GLY A 42 -9.21 19.51 28.81
CA GLY A 42 -9.04 18.36 27.89
C GLY A 42 -9.95 17.17 28.25
N THR A 43 -10.22 16.95 29.50
CA THR A 43 -11.09 15.85 29.99
C THR A 43 -12.53 16.03 29.55
N GLU A 44 -13.05 17.26 29.63
CA GLU A 44 -14.42 17.64 29.24
C GLU A 44 -14.59 17.46 27.73
N LEU A 45 -13.65 17.98 26.95
CA LEU A 45 -13.64 17.81 25.47
C LEU A 45 -13.63 16.33 25.08
N MET A 46 -12.85 15.50 25.78
CA MET A 46 -12.81 14.06 25.52
C MET A 46 -14.14 13.37 25.84
N ALA A 47 -14.79 13.74 26.95
CA ALA A 47 -16.07 13.13 27.35
C ALA A 47 -17.19 13.50 26.37
N GLU A 48 -17.29 14.77 25.99
CA GLU A 48 -18.26 15.25 25.00
C GLU A 48 -18.05 14.52 23.65
N ALA A 49 -16.82 14.49 23.18
CA ALA A 49 -16.49 13.81 21.93
C ALA A 49 -16.80 12.30 21.96
N LEU A 50 -16.65 11.63 23.11
CA LEU A 50 -17.00 10.22 23.28
C LEU A 50 -18.52 10.03 23.20
N THR A 51 -19.27 10.87 23.88
CA THR A 51 -20.75 10.81 23.93
C THR A 51 -21.36 10.97 22.52
N LEU A 52 -20.79 11.84 21.70
CA LEU A 52 -21.26 12.08 20.34
C LEU A 52 -21.02 10.90 19.38
N ARG A 53 -20.19 9.92 19.75
CA ARG A 53 -19.70 8.87 18.83
C ARG A 53 -20.10 7.45 19.20
N LEU A 54 -20.64 7.25 20.39
CA LEU A 54 -21.08 5.92 20.79
C LEU A 54 -22.62 5.84 20.76
N PRO A 55 -23.18 4.67 20.41
CA PRO A 55 -24.63 4.46 20.49
C PRO A 55 -25.18 4.70 21.91
N ASP A 56 -26.28 5.45 22.03
CA ASP A 56 -26.93 5.76 23.31
C ASP A 56 -27.27 4.50 24.09
N VAL A 57 -27.73 3.45 23.42
CA VAL A 57 -28.06 2.16 24.03
C VAL A 57 -26.87 1.56 24.79
N LEU A 58 -25.64 1.80 24.31
CA LEU A 58 -24.41 1.36 24.98
C LEU A 58 -24.10 2.25 26.18
N LEU A 59 -24.12 3.58 26.01
CA LEU A 59 -23.81 4.56 27.05
C LEU A 59 -24.76 4.46 28.24
N LYS A 60 -26.05 4.26 28.00
CA LYS A 60 -27.07 4.07 29.04
C LYS A 60 -26.80 2.90 30.00
N ARG A 61 -26.01 1.91 29.57
CA ARG A 61 -25.67 0.71 30.37
C ARG A 61 -24.53 0.91 31.37
N PHE A 62 -23.76 2.00 31.26
CA PHE A 62 -22.57 2.23 32.07
C PHE A 62 -22.62 3.51 32.87
N HIS A 63 -21.82 3.59 33.92
CA HIS A 63 -21.50 4.80 34.66
C HIS A 63 -20.01 5.11 34.46
N ILE A 64 -19.70 6.16 33.68
CA ILE A 64 -18.31 6.54 33.34
C ILE A 64 -17.87 7.68 34.27
N VAL A 65 -16.89 7.38 35.12
CA VAL A 65 -16.33 8.34 36.10
C VAL A 65 -15.00 8.87 35.58
N LYS A 66 -14.85 10.18 35.54
CA LYS A 66 -13.64 10.87 35.01
C LYS A 66 -12.74 11.26 36.21
N SER A 67 -11.71 10.45 36.44
CA SER A 67 -10.63 10.67 37.44
C SER A 67 -10.97 10.89 38.89
N ARG A 68 -11.83 11.82 39.21
CA ARG A 68 -12.10 12.26 40.60
C ARG A 68 -12.98 11.27 41.36
N LEU A 69 -12.33 10.42 42.16
CA LEU A 69 -12.96 9.29 42.80
C LEU A 69 -13.40 9.64 44.21
N THR A 70 -14.70 9.44 44.49
CA THR A 70 -15.26 9.47 45.83
C THR A 70 -16.15 8.24 45.99
N SER A 71 -16.50 7.90 47.23
CA SER A 71 -17.44 6.78 47.43
C SER A 71 -18.84 7.07 46.86
N ALA A 72 -19.20 8.35 46.70
CA ALA A 72 -20.43 8.79 46.07
C ALA A 72 -20.38 8.81 44.54
N SER A 73 -19.19 8.90 43.93
CA SER A 73 -19.03 8.96 42.47
C SER A 73 -19.25 7.63 41.77
N LEU A 74 -19.49 6.53 42.49
CA LEU A 74 -19.72 5.22 41.88
C LEU A 74 -21.20 4.83 41.91
N SER A 75 -21.74 4.44 40.74
CA SER A 75 -23.11 3.91 40.67
C SER A 75 -23.25 2.61 41.45
N LYS A 76 -24.44 2.42 42.06
CA LYS A 76 -24.82 1.18 42.76
C LYS A 76 -25.46 0.14 41.83
N THR A 77 -25.95 0.57 40.68
CA THR A 77 -26.76 -0.25 39.74
C THR A 77 -26.11 -0.50 38.40
N LYS A 78 -25.27 0.42 37.91
CA LYS A 78 -24.57 0.27 36.61
C LYS A 78 -23.11 -0.12 36.83
N PRO A 79 -22.48 -0.89 35.89
CA PRO A 79 -21.05 -1.13 35.90
C PRO A 79 -20.28 0.20 35.81
N ASN A 80 -19.34 0.40 36.74
CA ASN A 80 -18.53 1.61 36.78
C ASN A 80 -17.26 1.46 35.92
N ILE A 81 -17.06 2.40 35.01
CA ILE A 81 -15.83 2.55 34.20
C ILE A 81 -15.11 3.79 34.72
N VAL A 82 -13.88 3.65 35.16
CA VAL A 82 -13.09 4.79 35.62
C VAL A 82 -12.10 5.18 34.53
N TRP A 83 -12.30 6.38 33.99
CA TRP A 83 -11.42 6.95 32.95
C TRP A 83 -10.39 7.87 33.60
N MET A 84 -9.15 7.39 33.66
CA MET A 84 -8.05 8.00 34.40
C MET A 84 -7.39 9.11 33.59
N HIS A 85 -7.41 10.36 34.10
CA HIS A 85 -6.72 11.51 33.49
C HIS A 85 -5.62 12.10 34.37
N ASP A 86 -5.74 11.93 35.71
CA ASP A 86 -4.82 12.50 36.68
C ASP A 86 -3.65 11.58 37.02
N LEU A 87 -2.73 12.06 37.86
CA LEU A 87 -1.57 11.31 38.33
C LEU A 87 -1.93 10.44 39.55
N PRO A 88 -1.21 9.34 39.81
CA PRO A 88 -1.53 8.45 40.95
C PRO A 88 -1.40 9.12 42.31
N GLN A 89 -0.58 10.15 42.47
CA GLN A 89 -0.39 10.93 43.71
C GLN A 89 -1.46 12.01 43.94
N ASP A 90 -2.35 12.22 42.98
CA ASP A 90 -3.48 13.12 43.16
C ASP A 90 -4.38 12.61 44.33
N PRO A 91 -4.76 13.46 45.28
CA PRO A 91 -5.61 13.06 46.39
C PRO A 91 -6.92 12.38 45.97
N ALA A 92 -7.47 12.76 44.79
CA ALA A 92 -8.66 12.12 44.24
C ALA A 92 -8.45 10.65 43.83
N SER A 93 -7.21 10.18 43.72
CA SER A 93 -6.88 8.76 43.45
C SER A 93 -6.78 7.93 44.75
N ALA A 94 -6.75 8.54 45.94
CA ALA A 94 -6.56 7.86 47.23
C ALA A 94 -7.57 6.71 47.48
N PRO A 95 -8.87 6.81 47.10
CA PRO A 95 -9.84 5.71 47.28
C PRO A 95 -9.44 4.41 46.61
N LEU A 96 -8.54 4.44 45.61
CA LEU A 96 -8.03 3.25 44.94
C LEU A 96 -7.15 2.38 45.84
N ALA A 97 -6.64 2.86 46.95
CA ALA A 97 -5.95 2.06 47.96
C ALA A 97 -6.87 1.01 48.60
N GLU A 98 -8.20 1.28 48.65
CA GLU A 98 -9.16 0.40 49.27
C GLU A 98 -9.66 -0.70 48.32
N LYS A 99 -9.46 -1.97 48.68
CA LYS A 99 -9.93 -3.13 47.89
C LYS A 99 -11.46 -3.09 47.70
N LYS A 100 -12.22 -2.68 48.72
CA LYS A 100 -13.67 -2.62 48.65
C LYS A 100 -14.16 -1.60 47.62
N PHE A 101 -13.45 -0.48 47.45
CA PHE A 101 -13.73 0.53 46.45
C PHE A 101 -13.41 -0.02 45.03
N ARG A 102 -12.23 -0.60 44.83
CA ARG A 102 -11.82 -1.16 43.53
C ARG A 102 -12.73 -2.30 43.02
N ASN A 103 -13.31 -3.07 43.96
CA ASN A 103 -14.22 -4.16 43.59
C ASN A 103 -15.50 -3.68 42.89
N ARG A 104 -15.91 -2.42 43.12
CA ARG A 104 -17.08 -1.80 42.49
C ARG A 104 -16.78 -1.30 41.06
N ILE A 105 -15.57 -1.32 40.61
CA ILE A 105 -15.13 -0.82 39.31
C ILE A 105 -14.98 -2.01 38.34
N ALA A 106 -15.65 -1.92 37.20
CA ALA A 106 -15.60 -2.94 36.16
C ALA A 106 -14.30 -2.84 35.30
N LYS A 107 -13.94 -1.60 34.90
CA LYS A 107 -12.73 -1.32 34.12
C LYS A 107 -12.06 -0.02 34.54
N PHE A 108 -10.73 0.00 34.44
CA PHE A 108 -9.88 1.20 34.52
C PHE A 108 -9.34 1.51 33.14
N VAL A 109 -9.64 2.69 32.63
CA VAL A 109 -9.18 3.17 31.33
C VAL A 109 -8.08 4.20 31.55
N PHE A 110 -6.84 3.84 31.21
CA PHE A 110 -5.67 4.73 31.27
C PHE A 110 -5.45 5.38 29.91
N VAL A 111 -4.93 6.62 29.90
CA VAL A 111 -4.71 7.38 28.64
C VAL A 111 -3.31 7.20 28.04
N SER A 112 -2.41 6.48 28.73
CA SER A 112 -1.09 6.07 28.23
C SER A 112 -0.56 4.85 28.98
N GLU A 113 0.38 4.12 28.38
CA GLU A 113 1.09 3.04 29.08
C GLU A 113 1.96 3.60 30.21
N TRP A 114 2.54 4.79 30.00
CA TRP A 114 3.28 5.46 31.06
C TRP A 114 2.40 5.71 32.31
N GLN A 115 1.19 6.23 32.12
CA GLN A 115 0.26 6.48 33.22
C GLN A 115 -0.12 5.19 33.94
N LYS A 116 -0.48 4.14 33.21
CA LYS A 116 -0.80 2.83 33.79
C LYS A 116 0.37 2.32 34.65
N ASN A 117 1.59 2.37 34.13
CA ASN A 117 2.78 1.93 34.83
C ASN A 117 3.06 2.79 36.08
N ALA A 118 2.80 4.10 36.02
CA ALA A 118 2.89 5.00 37.17
C ALA A 118 1.89 4.61 38.27
N TYR A 119 0.64 4.29 37.91
CA TYR A 119 -0.36 3.78 38.85
C TYR A 119 0.01 2.41 39.45
N GLU A 120 0.52 1.49 38.63
CA GLU A 120 1.01 0.19 39.10
C GLU A 120 2.25 0.33 40.01
N SER A 121 3.11 1.30 39.76
CA SER A 121 4.24 1.59 40.64
C SER A 121 3.82 2.18 41.98
N TYR A 122 2.77 3.01 41.98
CA TYR A 122 2.29 3.70 43.20
C TYR A 122 1.39 2.82 44.07
N PHE A 123 0.43 2.09 43.47
CA PHE A 123 -0.55 1.27 44.18
C PHE A 123 -0.26 -0.23 44.17
N GLY A 124 0.76 -0.67 43.45
CA GLY A 124 1.03 -2.09 43.16
C GLY A 124 0.21 -2.61 41.97
N LYS A 125 0.46 -3.85 41.56
CA LYS A 125 -0.22 -4.50 40.40
C LYS A 125 -1.68 -4.87 40.69
N ILE A 126 -2.45 -3.92 41.21
CA ILE A 126 -3.84 -4.12 41.63
C ILE A 126 -4.88 -3.99 40.50
N PHE A 127 -4.42 -3.56 39.32
CA PHE A 127 -5.28 -3.26 38.15
C PHE A 127 -5.31 -4.39 37.12
N THR A 128 -4.55 -5.46 37.30
CA THR A 128 -4.08 -6.43 36.27
C THR A 128 -5.16 -6.96 35.32
N ASN A 129 -6.36 -7.28 35.78
CA ASN A 129 -7.42 -7.84 34.91
C ASN A 129 -8.50 -6.83 34.52
N LYS A 130 -8.41 -5.60 35.01
CA LYS A 130 -9.42 -4.55 34.77
C LYS A 130 -8.85 -3.34 34.05
N ALA A 131 -7.52 -3.24 33.89
CA ALA A 131 -6.87 -2.13 33.24
C ALA A 131 -6.85 -2.30 31.72
N ILE A 132 -7.13 -1.20 31.03
CA ILE A 132 -6.94 -1.06 29.59
C ILE A 132 -6.34 0.32 29.32
N VAL A 133 -5.52 0.44 28.27
CA VAL A 133 -5.01 1.72 27.80
C VAL A 133 -5.74 2.12 26.52
N LEU A 134 -6.50 3.22 26.61
CA LEU A 134 -7.14 3.88 25.49
C LEU A 134 -6.64 5.32 25.43
N LYS A 135 -5.73 5.59 24.48
CA LYS A 135 -5.11 6.93 24.35
C LYS A 135 -6.16 8.00 24.10
N ASN A 136 -5.91 9.23 24.56
CA ASN A 136 -6.74 10.37 24.21
C ASN A 136 -6.88 10.51 22.70
N ALA A 137 -8.00 11.05 22.26
CA ALA A 137 -8.31 11.22 20.86
C ALA A 137 -8.65 12.66 20.50
N ILE A 138 -8.45 13.03 19.25
CA ILE A 138 -8.75 14.36 18.71
C ILE A 138 -9.51 14.23 17.39
N GLU A 139 -10.15 15.31 16.96
CA GLU A 139 -10.53 15.48 15.57
C GLU A 139 -9.28 15.80 14.77
N PRO A 140 -8.94 14.99 13.76
CA PRO A 140 -7.77 15.27 12.93
C PRO A 140 -7.83 16.64 12.26
N PHE A 141 -6.65 17.26 12.08
CA PHE A 141 -6.52 18.46 11.27
C PHE A 141 -6.43 18.04 9.79
N GLY A 142 -7.32 18.51 8.94
CA GLY A 142 -7.22 18.28 7.49
C GLY A 142 -5.98 18.95 6.87
N LYS A 143 -5.73 18.67 5.58
CA LYS A 143 -4.51 19.05 4.82
C LYS A 143 -4.21 20.54 4.68
N SER A 144 -5.16 21.44 4.89
CA SER A 144 -4.95 22.86 4.67
C SER A 144 -4.03 23.47 5.72
N ARG A 145 -2.73 23.46 5.44
CA ARG A 145 -1.73 24.16 6.21
C ARG A 145 -1.06 25.21 5.32
N GLN A 146 -0.97 26.44 5.79
CA GLN A 146 -0.09 27.43 5.17
C GLN A 146 1.36 27.12 5.58
N GLU A 147 2.23 26.82 4.64
CA GLU A 147 3.65 26.55 4.94
C GLU A 147 4.37 27.79 5.48
N LEU A 148 3.94 28.98 5.05
CA LEU A 148 4.48 30.27 5.50
C LEU A 148 3.42 31.10 6.18
N SER A 149 3.78 31.74 7.29
CA SER A 149 3.00 32.82 7.87
C SER A 149 2.89 33.98 6.85
N PRO A 150 1.78 34.72 6.81
CA PRO A 150 1.61 35.87 5.90
C PRO A 150 2.71 36.94 5.98
N ASP A 151 3.39 37.03 7.14
CA ASP A 151 4.52 37.93 7.37
C ASP A 151 5.90 37.34 7.07
N GLY A 152 5.96 36.11 6.53
CA GLY A 152 7.20 35.41 6.19
C GLY A 152 8.04 34.97 7.40
N LYS A 153 7.53 35.07 8.63
CA LYS A 153 8.22 34.65 9.84
C LYS A 153 7.87 33.20 10.20
N LEU A 154 8.79 32.51 10.84
CA LEU A 154 8.57 31.18 11.41
C LEU A 154 7.87 31.34 12.76
N ARG A 155 6.64 30.80 12.87
CA ARG A 155 5.81 30.95 14.06
C ARG A 155 5.99 29.78 15.01
N LEU A 156 6.35 30.12 16.25
CA LEU A 156 6.31 29.26 17.41
C LEU A 156 4.98 29.47 18.13
N ILE A 157 4.44 28.40 18.71
CA ILE A 157 3.21 28.45 19.53
C ILE A 157 3.48 27.79 20.88
N TYR A 158 2.85 28.35 21.93
CA TYR A 158 2.70 27.76 23.24
C TYR A 158 1.23 27.86 23.66
N HIS A 159 0.56 26.69 23.85
CA HIS A 159 -0.89 26.69 24.15
C HIS A 159 -1.25 25.71 25.27
N THR A 160 -0.76 26.06 26.46
CA THR A 160 -1.08 25.35 27.70
C THR A 160 -0.95 26.31 28.88
N THR A 161 -1.32 25.86 30.09
CA THR A 161 -1.25 26.70 31.30
C THR A 161 0.18 27.10 31.65
N PRO A 162 0.42 28.29 32.25
CA PRO A 162 1.75 28.91 32.34
C PRO A 162 2.74 28.13 33.20
N HIS A 163 2.27 27.38 34.24
CA HIS A 163 3.11 26.62 35.14
C HIS A 163 3.82 25.42 34.48
N ARG A 164 3.51 25.14 33.23
CA ARG A 164 4.05 23.99 32.51
C ARG A 164 5.30 24.28 31.68
N GLY A 165 6.04 25.36 32.04
CA GLY A 165 7.33 25.71 31.41
C GLY A 165 7.32 26.99 30.59
N LEU A 166 6.30 27.87 30.71
CA LEU A 166 6.29 29.16 30.03
C LEU A 166 7.48 30.04 30.46
N ASP A 167 7.89 29.97 31.73
CA ASP A 167 9.03 30.68 32.28
C ASP A 167 10.36 30.28 31.63
N ILE A 168 10.57 29.01 31.31
CA ILE A 168 11.72 28.52 30.57
C ILE A 168 11.66 29.00 29.11
N LEU A 169 10.47 28.90 28.48
CA LEU A 169 10.28 29.36 27.11
C LEU A 169 10.59 30.85 26.96
N MET A 170 10.10 31.69 27.85
CA MET A 170 10.30 33.15 27.79
C MET A 170 11.79 33.53 28.01
N ASP A 171 12.49 32.82 28.89
CA ASP A 171 13.92 33.00 29.09
C ASP A 171 14.73 32.66 27.82
N VAL A 172 14.43 31.54 27.19
CA VAL A 172 15.11 31.06 25.98
C VAL A 172 14.72 31.86 24.74
N PHE A 173 13.46 32.28 24.61
CA PHE A 173 12.94 32.89 23.39
C PHE A 173 13.63 34.21 23.02
N SER A 174 13.98 35.02 23.96
CA SER A 174 14.72 36.28 23.72
C SER A 174 16.05 36.05 23.03
N ARG A 175 16.79 35.01 23.44
CA ARG A 175 18.06 34.60 22.80
C ARG A 175 17.84 34.01 21.39
N ILE A 176 16.81 33.17 21.23
CA ILE A 176 16.43 32.62 19.91
C ILE A 176 16.03 33.74 18.94
N TYR A 177 15.23 34.71 19.38
CA TYR A 177 14.81 35.84 18.55
C TYR A 177 16.00 36.62 18.01
N LEU A 178 17.00 36.88 18.85
CA LEU A 178 18.24 37.58 18.44
C LEU A 178 19.09 36.71 17.50
N ALA A 179 19.26 35.42 17.83
CA ALA A 179 20.06 34.49 17.02
C ALA A 179 19.50 34.36 15.59
N PHE A 180 18.19 34.37 15.42
CA PHE A 180 17.53 34.29 14.11
C PHE A 180 17.11 35.66 13.55
N LYS A 181 17.73 36.76 14.06
CA LYS A 181 17.58 38.14 13.54
C LYS A 181 16.11 38.57 13.37
N GLY A 182 15.24 38.20 14.32
CA GLY A 182 13.82 38.59 14.32
C GLY A 182 12.96 37.83 13.31
N LYS A 183 13.48 36.79 12.68
CA LYS A 183 12.72 35.96 11.71
C LYS A 183 11.83 34.90 12.36
N VAL A 184 11.79 34.83 13.67
CA VAL A 184 10.90 33.97 14.46
C VAL A 184 9.86 34.80 15.19
N PHE A 185 8.69 34.22 15.44
CA PHE A 185 7.60 34.88 16.16
C PHE A 185 6.95 33.88 17.12
N LEU A 186 6.61 34.28 18.35
CA LEU A 186 6.01 33.44 19.37
C LEU A 186 4.58 33.91 19.67
N ASP A 187 3.63 33.00 19.49
CA ASP A 187 2.25 33.16 19.94
C ASP A 187 2.01 32.39 21.24
N VAL A 188 1.56 33.08 22.30
CA VAL A 188 1.34 32.48 23.64
C VAL A 188 -0.15 32.50 23.98
N TYR A 189 -0.75 31.33 24.02
CA TYR A 189 -2.12 31.08 24.48
C TYR A 189 -2.07 30.39 25.84
N SER A 190 -2.15 31.14 26.91
CA SER A 190 -1.87 30.63 28.25
C SER A 190 -2.62 31.39 29.30
N SER A 191 -3.46 30.70 30.10
CA SER A 191 -4.15 31.22 31.25
C SER A 191 -4.83 30.08 32.02
N PHE A 192 -4.99 30.21 33.32
CA PHE A 192 -5.84 29.32 34.11
C PHE A 192 -7.34 29.64 33.99
N SER A 193 -7.72 30.74 33.31
CA SER A 193 -9.12 31.07 33.01
C SER A 193 -9.86 29.97 32.25
N ILE A 194 -9.14 29.11 31.49
CA ILE A 194 -9.71 27.91 30.82
C ILE A 194 -10.35 26.92 31.80
N TYR A 195 -9.93 26.97 33.07
CA TYR A 195 -10.48 26.15 34.17
C TYR A 195 -11.38 26.98 35.12
N GLY A 196 -11.72 28.23 34.78
CA GLY A 196 -12.45 29.11 35.63
C GLY A 196 -11.67 29.66 36.83
N TRP A 197 -10.32 29.63 36.80
CA TRP A 197 -9.44 30.04 37.89
C TRP A 197 -8.52 31.23 37.52
N PRO A 198 -9.06 32.38 37.08
CA PRO A 198 -8.24 33.50 36.62
C PRO A 198 -7.29 34.05 37.74
N GLN A 199 -7.66 33.90 39.01
CA GLN A 199 -6.80 34.30 40.12
C GLN A 199 -5.48 33.57 40.22
N ARG A 200 -5.34 32.38 39.56
CA ARG A 200 -4.11 31.63 39.48
C ARG A 200 -3.13 32.17 38.44
N ASP A 201 -3.56 33.10 37.61
CA ASP A 201 -2.69 33.77 36.64
C ASP A 201 -1.80 34.84 37.27
N VAL A 202 -2.19 35.41 38.43
CA VAL A 202 -1.47 36.50 39.10
C VAL A 202 0.04 36.25 39.25
N PRO A 203 0.53 35.09 39.70
CA PRO A 203 1.98 34.82 39.76
C PRO A 203 2.69 34.80 38.42
N TYR A 204 1.98 34.67 37.33
CA TYR A 204 2.53 34.54 35.95
C TYR A 204 2.37 35.83 35.16
N GLU A 205 1.71 36.87 35.69
CA GLU A 205 1.53 38.15 35.01
C GLU A 205 2.84 38.79 34.56
N PRO A 206 3.98 38.68 35.30
CA PRO A 206 5.27 39.17 34.82
C PRO A 206 5.73 38.50 33.52
N LEU A 207 5.45 37.20 33.29
CA LEU A 207 5.77 36.49 32.07
C LEU A 207 4.87 36.91 30.91
N PHE A 208 3.59 37.15 31.22
CA PHE A 208 2.62 37.64 30.22
C PHE A 208 3.03 39.04 29.75
N GLU A 209 3.44 39.90 30.66
CA GLU A 209 3.89 41.26 30.37
C GLU A 209 5.23 41.24 29.59
N GLN A 210 6.15 40.35 29.94
CA GLN A 210 7.39 40.14 29.16
C GLN A 210 7.08 39.78 27.70
N CYS A 211 6.06 38.92 27.45
CA CYS A 211 5.63 38.61 26.10
C CYS A 211 5.01 39.82 25.39
N ARG A 212 4.13 40.59 26.06
CA ARG A 212 3.51 41.81 25.48
C ARG A 212 4.52 42.86 25.05
N GLN A 213 5.59 43.00 25.80
CA GLN A 213 6.65 44.00 25.53
C GLN A 213 7.66 43.50 24.52
N HIS A 214 7.76 42.20 24.27
CA HIS A 214 8.74 41.65 23.36
C HIS A 214 8.30 41.74 21.88
N PRO A 215 9.14 42.36 20.96
CA PRO A 215 8.72 42.66 19.59
C PRO A 215 8.43 41.42 18.70
N GLY A 216 8.85 40.24 19.17
CA GLY A 216 8.63 38.93 18.48
C GLY A 216 7.63 38.05 19.21
N CYS A 217 6.87 38.54 20.21
CA CYS A 217 5.93 37.74 20.99
C CYS A 217 4.54 38.39 21.01
N LYS A 218 3.49 37.55 20.99
CA LYS A 218 2.11 37.99 21.21
C LYS A 218 1.43 37.12 22.25
N TYR A 219 0.93 37.74 23.30
CA TYR A 219 0.11 37.11 24.32
C TYR A 219 -1.37 37.20 24.00
N HIS A 220 -2.07 36.05 23.96
CA HIS A 220 -3.49 35.95 23.60
C HIS A 220 -4.39 35.61 24.77
N GLY A 221 -3.86 35.17 25.92
CA GLY A 221 -4.64 34.71 27.06
C GLY A 221 -5.31 33.35 26.82
N ALA A 222 -6.50 33.19 27.43
CA ALA A 222 -7.38 32.04 27.18
C ALA A 222 -8.31 32.33 26.01
N VAL A 223 -8.37 31.43 25.08
CA VAL A 223 -9.24 31.51 23.88
C VAL A 223 -9.99 30.17 23.70
N PRO A 224 -11.13 30.16 22.99
CA PRO A 224 -11.82 28.92 22.61
C PRO A 224 -10.93 27.96 21.84
N ASN A 225 -11.20 26.63 21.96
CA ASN A 225 -10.39 25.61 21.31
C ASN A 225 -10.34 25.76 19.76
N ASP A 226 -11.41 26.22 19.14
CA ASP A 226 -11.45 26.46 17.69
C ASP A 226 -10.46 27.56 17.24
N GLU A 227 -10.23 28.58 18.05
CA GLU A 227 -9.22 29.60 17.79
C GLU A 227 -7.80 29.03 17.92
N ILE A 228 -7.56 28.15 18.93
CA ILE A 228 -6.29 27.41 19.07
C ILE A 228 -6.06 26.53 17.83
N ARG A 229 -7.09 25.85 17.34
CA ARG A 229 -6.99 25.01 16.15
C ARG A 229 -6.67 25.82 14.90
N GLN A 230 -7.22 27.04 14.77
CA GLN A 230 -6.85 27.98 13.70
C GLN A 230 -5.39 28.45 13.85
N ALA A 231 -4.95 28.78 15.07
CA ALA A 231 -3.57 29.17 15.34
C ALA A 231 -2.58 28.04 15.02
N LEU A 232 -2.91 26.80 15.35
CA LEU A 232 -2.08 25.62 15.02
C LEU A 232 -1.91 25.43 13.49
N ARG A 233 -2.90 25.78 12.67
CA ARG A 233 -2.76 25.76 11.21
C ARG A 233 -1.72 26.73 10.67
N LEU A 234 -1.45 27.80 11.41
CA LEU A 234 -0.49 28.85 11.07
C LEU A 234 0.89 28.67 11.75
N ALA A 235 0.93 27.93 12.86
CA ALA A 235 2.15 27.69 13.62
C ALA A 235 3.07 26.66 12.95
N GLN A 236 4.37 26.79 13.12
CA GLN A 236 5.38 25.86 12.60
C GLN A 236 5.96 24.97 13.68
N ILE A 237 6.16 25.47 14.89
CA ILE A 237 6.81 24.76 15.98
C ILE A 237 5.99 24.95 17.27
N TYR A 238 5.64 23.85 17.92
CA TYR A 238 5.12 23.86 19.29
C TYR A 238 6.31 23.79 20.25
N ALA A 239 6.60 24.95 20.85
CA ALA A 239 7.74 25.12 21.77
C ALA A 239 7.28 24.84 23.19
N TYR A 240 7.46 23.60 23.66
CA TYR A 240 6.93 23.12 24.94
C TYR A 240 8.01 22.56 25.87
N PRO A 241 8.74 23.39 26.59
CA PRO A 241 9.72 22.93 27.58
C PRO A 241 9.01 22.48 28.89
N SER A 242 8.25 21.38 28.78
CA SER A 242 7.40 20.92 29.87
C SER A 242 8.16 20.62 31.15
N THR A 243 7.66 21.18 32.24
CA THR A 243 8.06 20.90 33.64
C THR A 243 6.98 20.13 34.39
N TRP A 244 5.86 19.83 33.73
CA TRP A 244 4.72 19.13 34.27
C TRP A 244 4.68 17.68 33.83
N MET A 245 4.36 16.75 34.73
CA MET A 245 4.19 15.33 34.41
C MET A 245 2.88 15.10 33.65
N GLU A 246 2.93 15.10 32.34
CA GLU A 246 1.78 14.83 31.48
C GLU A 246 1.39 13.35 31.49
N THR A 247 0.12 13.06 31.64
CA THR A 247 -0.44 11.70 31.51
C THR A 247 -0.72 11.31 30.06
N SER A 248 -1.12 12.28 29.23
CA SER A 248 -1.28 12.22 27.79
C SER A 248 -1.53 13.65 27.29
N CYS A 249 -0.59 14.27 26.63
CA CYS A 249 -0.61 15.70 26.33
C CYS A 249 -1.46 15.98 25.07
N ILE A 250 -2.73 16.35 25.23
CA ILE A 250 -3.66 16.65 24.12
C ILE A 250 -3.13 17.80 23.25
N SER A 251 -2.55 18.84 23.85
CA SER A 251 -1.95 19.95 23.09
C SER A 251 -0.82 19.50 22.16
N ALA A 252 0.01 18.55 22.60
CA ALA A 252 1.03 17.96 21.74
C ALA A 252 0.43 17.08 20.64
N ILE A 253 -0.64 16.32 20.94
CA ILE A 253 -1.36 15.51 19.96
C ILE A 253 -1.99 16.40 18.87
N GLU A 254 -2.61 17.51 19.24
CA GLU A 254 -3.19 18.49 18.31
C GLU A 254 -2.10 19.14 17.45
N ALA A 255 -0.97 19.52 18.05
CA ALA A 255 0.17 20.06 17.33
C ALA A 255 0.72 19.04 16.29
N LEU A 256 0.89 17.77 16.69
CA LEU A 256 1.30 16.69 15.76
C LEU A 256 0.30 16.55 14.59
N SER A 257 -0.99 16.53 14.88
CA SER A 257 -2.05 16.38 13.87
C SER A 257 -2.14 17.60 12.94
N ALA A 258 -1.84 18.80 13.44
CA ALA A 258 -1.73 20.00 12.62
C ALA A 258 -0.42 20.07 11.79
N GLY A 259 0.48 19.10 11.92
CA GLY A 259 1.79 19.11 11.27
C GLY A 259 2.78 20.11 11.87
N VAL A 260 2.54 20.56 13.09
CA VAL A 260 3.42 21.44 13.86
C VAL A 260 4.51 20.61 14.51
N THR A 261 5.78 20.95 14.31
CA THR A 261 6.90 20.22 14.92
C THR A 261 6.89 20.46 16.42
N VAL A 262 6.82 19.41 17.22
CA VAL A 262 6.82 19.48 18.69
C VAL A 262 8.24 19.41 19.21
N VAL A 263 8.66 20.41 20.02
CA VAL A 263 9.93 20.41 20.76
C VAL A 263 9.60 20.36 22.25
N THR A 264 9.92 19.25 22.92
CA THR A 264 9.53 19.02 24.31
C THR A 264 10.56 18.17 25.09
N SER A 265 10.42 18.14 26.43
CA SER A 265 11.26 17.33 27.32
C SER A 265 10.83 15.86 27.36
N SER A 266 11.74 14.97 27.81
CA SER A 266 11.45 13.54 28.02
C SER A 266 10.67 13.24 29.31
N LEU A 267 9.88 14.18 29.82
CA LEU A 267 9.17 14.05 31.09
C LEU A 267 7.87 13.26 30.92
N ALA A 268 7.67 12.27 31.78
CA ALA A 268 6.42 11.49 31.90
C ALA A 268 5.96 10.86 30.58
N ALA A 269 4.69 11.02 30.18
CA ALA A 269 4.13 10.42 28.96
C ALA A 269 4.47 11.19 27.66
N LEU A 270 5.22 12.28 27.70
CA LEU A 270 5.55 13.07 26.50
C LEU A 270 6.29 12.26 25.42
N PRO A 271 7.32 11.46 25.74
CA PRO A 271 7.96 10.60 24.74
C PRO A 271 6.99 9.59 24.09
N GLU A 272 6.08 9.02 24.87
CA GLU A 272 5.03 8.12 24.34
C GLU A 272 4.03 8.88 23.46
N THR A 273 3.66 10.10 23.83
CA THR A 273 2.69 10.93 23.11
C THR A 273 3.24 11.38 21.76
N VAL A 274 4.46 11.89 21.72
CA VAL A 274 5.03 12.43 20.47
C VAL A 274 5.71 11.36 19.60
N GLY A 275 6.01 10.20 20.18
CA GLY A 275 6.66 9.10 19.48
C GLY A 275 7.97 9.52 18.81
N SER A 276 8.25 9.00 17.64
CA SER A 276 9.43 9.33 16.85
C SER A 276 9.33 10.65 16.06
N PHE A 277 8.26 11.41 16.24
CA PHE A 277 7.96 12.60 15.42
C PHE A 277 8.25 13.92 16.13
N GLY A 278 8.26 13.90 17.48
CA GLY A 278 8.65 15.07 18.27
C GLY A 278 10.16 15.12 18.48
N PHE A 279 10.67 16.35 18.65
CA PHE A 279 12.03 16.59 19.12
C PHE A 279 12.05 16.52 20.64
N VAL A 280 12.45 15.36 21.18
CA VAL A 280 12.47 15.08 22.62
C VAL A 280 13.91 15.20 23.14
N TYR A 281 14.14 16.16 24.04
CA TYR A 281 15.43 16.30 24.75
C TYR A 281 15.33 15.78 26.19
N ALA A 282 16.47 15.43 26.79
CA ALA A 282 16.53 14.89 28.14
C ALA A 282 16.02 15.92 29.19
N TYR A 283 15.03 15.51 29.99
CA TYR A 283 14.52 16.32 31.09
C TYR A 283 15.54 16.39 32.24
N THR A 284 15.71 17.56 32.82
CA THR A 284 16.44 17.76 34.07
C THR A 284 15.63 18.62 35.04
N GLN A 285 15.76 18.37 36.35
CA GLN A 285 15.11 19.19 37.39
C GLN A 285 15.74 20.57 37.55
N ASP A 286 17.03 20.67 37.25
CA ASP A 286 17.71 21.97 37.27
C ASP A 286 17.25 22.85 36.13
N LYS A 287 16.62 23.96 36.46
CA LYS A 287 15.97 24.87 35.50
C LYS A 287 16.97 25.44 34.48
N ALA A 288 18.17 25.76 34.90
CA ALA A 288 19.20 26.33 34.00
C ALA A 288 19.65 25.28 32.97
N SER A 289 19.93 24.07 33.39
CA SER A 289 20.30 22.94 32.51
C SER A 289 19.14 22.58 31.59
N HIS A 290 17.89 22.64 32.08
CA HIS A 290 16.69 22.41 31.27
C HIS A 290 16.55 23.46 30.15
N ALA A 291 16.72 24.74 30.50
CA ALA A 291 16.71 25.85 29.54
C ALA A 291 17.76 25.70 28.45
N VAL A 292 19.00 25.33 28.82
CA VAL A 292 20.10 25.09 27.87
C VAL A 292 19.79 23.91 26.92
N ALA A 293 19.23 22.82 27.44
CA ALA A 293 18.87 21.65 26.62
C ALA A 293 17.74 22.00 25.65
N PHE A 294 16.73 22.71 26.11
CA PHE A 294 15.62 23.19 25.30
C PHE A 294 16.08 24.16 24.22
N GLU A 295 16.93 25.14 24.55
CA GLU A 295 17.48 26.13 23.60
C GLU A 295 18.23 25.44 22.46
N LYS A 296 19.08 24.46 22.77
CA LYS A 296 19.81 23.67 21.76
C LYS A 296 18.85 22.92 20.83
N ALA A 297 17.86 22.24 21.40
CA ALA A 297 16.86 21.50 20.64
C ALA A 297 16.04 22.42 19.73
N LEU A 298 15.56 23.55 20.27
CA LEU A 298 14.75 24.52 19.54
C LEU A 298 15.56 25.19 18.42
N THR A 299 16.82 25.58 18.69
CA THR A 299 17.73 26.16 17.69
C THR A 299 17.93 25.20 16.51
N MET A 300 18.18 23.92 16.79
CA MET A 300 18.38 22.91 15.75
C MET A 300 17.12 22.75 14.89
N VAL A 301 15.93 22.66 15.53
CA VAL A 301 14.66 22.51 14.80
C VAL A 301 14.36 23.74 13.93
N ILE A 302 14.60 24.96 14.43
CA ILE A 302 14.43 26.19 13.64
C ILE A 302 15.38 26.22 12.44
N ALA A 303 16.66 25.86 12.65
CA ALA A 303 17.68 25.89 11.60
C ALA A 303 17.38 24.87 10.47
N THR A 304 16.81 23.71 10.80
CA THR A 304 16.54 22.64 9.84
C THR A 304 15.06 22.56 9.40
N TYR A 305 14.26 23.56 9.80
CA TYR A 305 12.80 23.50 9.59
C TYR A 305 12.41 23.35 8.09
N TRP A 306 13.13 24.04 7.20
CA TRP A 306 12.82 24.09 5.76
C TRP A 306 13.47 22.95 4.97
N ASP A 307 14.26 22.09 5.59
CA ASP A 307 14.89 20.97 4.93
C ASP A 307 13.82 20.00 4.39
N GLN A 308 14.09 19.39 3.25
CA GLN A 308 13.18 18.47 2.59
C GLN A 308 12.81 17.30 3.52
N GLN A 309 13.77 16.77 4.27
CA GLN A 309 13.55 15.70 5.24
C GLN A 309 12.62 16.16 6.38
N SER A 310 12.80 17.37 6.90
CA SER A 310 11.92 17.93 7.94
C SER A 310 10.49 18.15 7.46
N ARG A 311 10.30 18.61 6.22
CA ARG A 311 8.97 18.75 5.60
C ARG A 311 8.29 17.38 5.47
N HIS A 312 9.02 16.38 5.00
CA HIS A 312 8.49 15.02 4.88
C HIS A 312 8.10 14.45 6.25
N LEU A 313 8.95 14.62 7.27
CA LEU A 313 8.67 14.15 8.63
C LEU A 313 7.38 14.75 9.19
N ARG A 314 7.12 16.05 8.97
CA ARG A 314 5.88 16.71 9.42
C ARG A 314 4.63 16.12 8.79
N ARG A 315 4.69 15.75 7.51
CA ARG A 315 3.57 15.10 6.81
C ARG A 315 3.29 13.70 7.38
N VAL A 316 4.34 12.90 7.60
CA VAL A 316 4.21 11.57 8.23
C VAL A 316 3.65 11.68 9.64
N GLN A 317 4.08 12.68 10.38
CA GLN A 317 3.60 12.98 11.73
C GLN A 317 2.09 13.26 11.77
N GLN A 318 1.56 14.05 10.81
CA GLN A 318 0.12 14.34 10.73
C GLN A 318 -0.70 13.08 10.56
N VAL A 319 -0.27 12.22 9.64
CA VAL A 319 -0.94 10.93 9.40
C VAL A 319 -0.84 10.01 10.61
N TYR A 320 0.33 9.94 11.24
CA TYR A 320 0.50 9.20 12.49
C TYR A 320 -0.48 9.67 13.56
N ALA A 321 -0.53 10.99 13.80
CA ALA A 321 -1.41 11.56 14.81
C ALA A 321 -2.89 11.30 14.50
N SER A 322 -3.32 11.48 13.25
CA SER A 322 -4.68 11.19 12.81
C SER A 322 -5.05 9.71 13.01
N LYS A 323 -4.14 8.80 12.73
CA LYS A 323 -4.37 7.36 12.81
C LYS A 323 -4.35 6.84 14.26
N ILE A 324 -3.42 7.33 15.08
CA ILE A 324 -3.22 6.84 16.45
C ILE A 324 -4.13 7.55 17.44
N PHE A 325 -4.42 8.83 17.20
CA PHE A 325 -5.19 9.67 18.11
C PHE A 325 -6.53 10.16 17.52
N GLY A 326 -6.87 9.76 16.31
CA GLY A 326 -8.17 10.09 15.73
C GLY A 326 -9.31 9.33 16.40
N TRP A 327 -10.44 10.02 16.58
CA TRP A 327 -11.66 9.38 17.05
C TRP A 327 -12.13 8.27 16.13
N GLY A 328 -11.80 8.35 14.84
CA GLY A 328 -12.35 7.47 13.80
C GLY A 328 -13.79 7.85 13.49
N SER A 329 -14.25 7.43 12.34
CA SER A 329 -15.64 7.61 11.96
C SER A 329 -16.43 6.35 12.29
N SER A 330 -17.69 6.54 12.55
CA SER A 330 -18.74 5.57 12.86
C SER A 330 -18.42 4.11 12.45
N GLY A 331 -17.98 3.30 13.39
CA GLY A 331 -17.84 1.85 13.23
C GLY A 331 -16.52 1.35 12.65
N PHE A 332 -15.55 2.21 12.27
CA PHE A 332 -14.32 1.78 11.64
C PHE A 332 -13.07 2.41 12.24
N VAL A 333 -12.20 1.57 12.76
CA VAL A 333 -10.80 1.83 13.13
C VAL A 333 -10.52 3.23 13.67
N GLY A 334 -10.80 3.43 14.94
CA GLY A 334 -10.49 4.65 15.65
C GLY A 334 -10.78 4.49 17.14
N ARG A 335 -10.55 5.53 17.91
CA ARG A 335 -10.73 5.48 19.38
C ARG A 335 -12.17 5.19 19.79
N ALA A 336 -13.15 5.63 19.02
CA ALA A 336 -14.57 5.33 19.28
C ALA A 336 -14.84 3.82 19.16
N ASP A 337 -14.27 3.12 18.19
CA ASP A 337 -14.41 1.66 18.06
C ASP A 337 -13.73 0.91 19.21
N ASP A 338 -12.55 1.37 19.66
CA ASP A 338 -11.90 0.79 20.85
C ASP A 338 -12.78 0.90 22.10
N TRP A 339 -13.42 2.05 22.30
CA TRP A 339 -14.37 2.24 23.39
C TRP A 339 -15.60 1.35 23.24
N LEU A 340 -16.22 1.31 22.05
CA LEU A 340 -17.38 0.47 21.75
C LEU A 340 -17.10 -1.00 22.08
N ARG A 341 -15.98 -1.52 21.60
CA ARG A 341 -15.58 -2.91 21.86
C ARG A 341 -15.34 -3.18 23.33
N MET A 342 -14.59 -2.32 24.02
CA MET A 342 -14.30 -2.47 25.45
C MET A 342 -15.58 -2.45 26.30
N LEU A 343 -16.50 -1.53 26.03
CA LEU A 343 -17.79 -1.45 26.73
C LEU A 343 -18.68 -2.66 26.38
N GLY A 344 -18.78 -3.02 25.10
CA GLY A 344 -19.57 -4.17 24.66
C GLY A 344 -19.09 -5.49 25.28
N GLU A 345 -17.78 -5.69 25.39
CA GLU A 345 -17.20 -6.87 26.07
C GLU A 345 -17.44 -6.88 27.58
N THR A 346 -17.66 -5.70 28.18
CA THR A 346 -17.80 -5.54 29.64
C THR A 346 -19.24 -5.77 30.14
N HIS A 347 -20.25 -5.68 29.27
CA HIS A 347 -21.67 -5.80 29.66
C HIS A 347 -22.31 -7.08 29.09
N ASP A 348 -23.10 -7.80 29.92
CA ASP A 348 -23.69 -9.09 29.59
C ASP A 348 -24.68 -9.02 28.40
N ASP A 349 -25.35 -7.89 28.19
CA ASP A 349 -26.27 -7.70 27.07
C ASP A 349 -25.54 -7.69 25.69
N PHE A 350 -24.25 -7.39 25.67
CA PHE A 350 -23.50 -7.22 24.42
C PHE A 350 -22.36 -8.23 24.22
N ASN A 351 -21.91 -8.89 25.27
CA ASN A 351 -20.75 -9.79 25.23
C ASN A 351 -21.04 -11.18 24.64
N GLY A 352 -22.31 -11.43 24.28
CA GLY A 352 -22.76 -12.73 23.70
C GLY A 352 -23.09 -13.81 24.73
N ASN A 353 -22.91 -13.54 26.03
CA ASN A 353 -23.23 -14.50 27.08
C ASN A 353 -24.73 -14.59 27.40
N ARG A 354 -25.52 -13.62 26.91
CA ARG A 354 -26.96 -13.55 27.11
C ARG A 354 -27.69 -13.33 25.78
N VAL A 355 -28.82 -14.02 25.60
CA VAL A 355 -29.74 -13.76 24.49
C VAL A 355 -30.49 -12.45 24.79
N VAL A 356 -30.39 -11.48 23.89
CA VAL A 356 -31.14 -10.23 23.96
C VAL A 356 -32.37 -10.30 23.09
N GLU A 357 -33.52 -9.88 23.64
CA GLU A 357 -34.80 -9.82 22.97
C GLU A 357 -35.20 -8.38 22.67
N ARG A 358 -35.96 -8.15 21.56
CA ARG A 358 -36.44 -6.82 21.17
C ARG A 358 -37.18 -6.09 22.33
N THR A 359 -37.90 -6.81 23.13
CA THR A 359 -38.65 -6.28 24.28
C THR A 359 -37.79 -5.64 25.37
N ASN A 360 -36.49 -5.85 25.35
CA ASN A 360 -35.53 -5.25 26.28
C ASN A 360 -35.06 -3.84 25.86
N PHE A 361 -35.56 -3.31 24.73
CA PHE A 361 -35.15 -2.03 24.15
C PHE A 361 -36.36 -1.14 23.87
N GLU A 362 -36.14 0.19 23.91
CA GLU A 362 -37.19 1.19 23.78
C GLU A 362 -37.71 1.32 22.32
N SER A 363 -36.84 1.10 21.33
CA SER A 363 -37.16 1.21 19.89
C SER A 363 -36.53 0.13 19.07
N ASP A 364 -36.94 0.01 17.79
CA ASP A 364 -36.33 -0.86 16.80
C ASP A 364 -34.89 -0.41 16.48
N ASP A 365 -34.64 0.90 16.48
CA ASP A 365 -33.30 1.47 16.30
C ASP A 365 -32.36 1.07 17.42
N GLU A 366 -32.78 1.17 18.70
CA GLU A 366 -31.96 0.71 19.82
C GLU A 366 -31.66 -0.78 19.78
N TYR A 367 -32.62 -1.59 19.36
CA TYR A 367 -32.40 -3.03 19.19
C TYR A 367 -31.47 -3.34 18.03
N SER A 368 -31.62 -2.62 16.91
CA SER A 368 -30.70 -2.69 15.77
C SER A 368 -29.26 -2.34 16.19
N ASP A 369 -29.08 -1.25 16.93
CA ASP A 369 -27.78 -0.84 17.48
C ASP A 369 -27.20 -1.88 18.45
N ALA A 370 -28.03 -2.48 19.30
CA ALA A 370 -27.59 -3.55 20.20
C ALA A 370 -27.07 -4.77 19.44
N LEU A 371 -27.79 -5.19 18.40
CA LEU A 371 -27.37 -6.28 17.52
C LEU A 371 -26.06 -5.96 16.78
N PHE A 372 -25.90 -4.71 16.32
CA PHE A 372 -24.64 -4.23 15.76
C PHE A 372 -23.47 -4.35 16.75
N ILE A 373 -23.66 -3.90 17.99
CA ILE A 373 -22.64 -3.96 19.05
C ILE A 373 -22.23 -5.41 19.32
N ILE A 374 -23.20 -6.33 19.44
CA ILE A 374 -22.93 -7.75 19.62
C ILE A 374 -22.13 -8.31 18.44
N GLY A 375 -22.47 -7.91 17.22
CA GLY A 375 -21.71 -8.26 16.01
C GLY A 375 -20.26 -7.78 16.06
N ARG A 376 -20.03 -6.52 16.47
CA ARG A 376 -18.67 -5.96 16.62
C ARG A 376 -17.85 -6.68 17.68
N VAL A 377 -18.46 -7.04 18.81
CA VAL A 377 -17.79 -7.83 19.86
C VAL A 377 -17.42 -9.22 19.36
N ALA A 378 -18.33 -9.88 18.63
CA ALA A 378 -18.04 -11.19 18.03
C ALA A 378 -16.89 -11.11 17.01
N GLU A 379 -16.93 -10.10 16.14
CA GLU A 379 -15.89 -9.86 15.12
C GLU A 379 -14.52 -9.62 15.76
N SER A 380 -14.44 -8.85 16.85
CA SER A 380 -13.20 -8.59 17.59
C SER A 380 -12.56 -9.87 18.18
N ARG A 381 -13.38 -10.86 18.47
CA ARG A 381 -12.96 -12.19 18.96
C ARG A 381 -12.62 -13.18 17.84
N GLY A 382 -12.75 -12.75 16.57
CA GLY A 382 -12.55 -13.59 15.41
C GLY A 382 -13.76 -14.46 15.02
N ASP A 383 -14.88 -14.35 15.71
CA ASP A 383 -16.13 -15.07 15.39
C ASP A 383 -16.90 -14.33 14.28
N GLN A 384 -16.40 -14.46 13.05
CA GLN A 384 -16.95 -13.83 11.87
C GLN A 384 -18.36 -14.34 11.52
N GLN A 385 -18.67 -15.59 11.89
CA GLN A 385 -19.97 -16.18 11.58
C GLN A 385 -21.07 -15.57 12.45
N THR A 386 -20.84 -15.46 13.76
CA THR A 386 -21.76 -14.78 14.68
C THR A 386 -21.88 -13.30 14.33
N ALA A 387 -20.75 -12.64 14.00
CA ALA A 387 -20.75 -11.23 13.58
C ALA A 387 -21.66 -11.01 12.36
N HIS A 388 -21.48 -11.78 11.31
CA HIS A 388 -22.28 -11.72 10.08
C HIS A 388 -23.77 -11.91 10.35
N LYS A 389 -24.12 -12.92 11.15
CA LYS A 389 -25.51 -13.20 11.55
C LYS A 389 -26.12 -12.03 12.29
N LYS A 390 -25.38 -11.43 13.23
CA LYS A 390 -25.88 -10.31 14.05
C LYS A 390 -26.06 -9.02 13.24
N TYR A 391 -25.15 -8.76 12.30
CA TYR A 391 -25.29 -7.63 11.39
C TYR A 391 -26.50 -7.79 10.46
N LEU A 392 -26.75 -8.99 9.93
CA LEU A 392 -27.97 -9.26 9.14
C LEU A 392 -29.22 -9.02 9.98
N GLN A 393 -29.27 -9.53 11.20
CA GLN A 393 -30.38 -9.29 12.11
C GLN A 393 -30.57 -7.79 12.44
N SER A 394 -29.48 -7.03 12.55
CA SER A 394 -29.54 -5.59 12.80
C SER A 394 -30.24 -4.83 11.67
N ILE A 395 -29.91 -5.11 10.42
CA ILE A 395 -30.53 -4.45 9.26
C ILE A 395 -31.98 -4.90 9.00
N GLU A 396 -32.39 -6.06 9.53
CA GLU A 396 -33.83 -6.46 9.50
C GLU A 396 -34.70 -5.55 10.35
N TRP A 397 -34.14 -4.88 11.40
CA TRP A 397 -34.84 -3.97 12.30
C TRP A 397 -34.66 -2.49 11.92
N ASN A 398 -33.52 -2.15 11.32
CA ASN A 398 -33.25 -0.84 10.73
C ASN A 398 -32.32 -1.00 9.53
N ASP A 399 -32.90 -0.98 8.32
CA ASP A 399 -32.20 -1.16 7.05
C ASP A 399 -31.32 0.06 6.67
N MET A 400 -31.54 1.19 7.33
CA MET A 400 -30.76 2.43 7.19
C MET A 400 -29.66 2.57 8.26
N ASN A 401 -29.44 1.57 9.10
CA ASN A 401 -28.39 1.60 10.12
C ASN A 401 -26.99 1.65 9.48
N SER A 402 -26.45 2.84 9.37
CA SER A 402 -25.16 3.09 8.70
C SER A 402 -23.98 2.39 9.35
N TYR A 403 -23.98 2.20 10.67
CA TYR A 403 -22.95 1.42 11.37
C TYR A 403 -22.93 -0.02 10.90
N THR A 404 -24.13 -0.63 10.86
CA THR A 404 -24.28 -2.02 10.46
C THR A 404 -24.02 -2.22 8.98
N LEU A 405 -24.57 -1.37 8.10
CA LEU A 405 -24.37 -1.46 6.65
C LEU A 405 -22.88 -1.41 6.29
N SER A 406 -22.13 -0.54 6.95
CA SER A 406 -20.70 -0.39 6.73
C SER A 406 -19.91 -1.60 7.27
N ALA A 407 -20.21 -2.08 8.50
CA ALA A 407 -19.54 -3.24 9.07
C ALA A 407 -19.84 -4.52 8.29
N LEU A 408 -21.11 -4.73 7.96
CA LEU A 408 -21.57 -5.88 7.17
C LEU A 408 -20.99 -5.88 5.75
N GLY A 409 -21.01 -4.74 5.07
CA GLY A 409 -20.43 -4.58 3.74
C GLY A 409 -18.94 -4.95 3.71
N ASN A 410 -18.18 -4.49 4.70
CA ASN A 410 -16.76 -4.83 4.83
C ASN A 410 -16.54 -6.31 5.15
N LEU A 411 -17.33 -6.88 6.06
CA LEU A 411 -17.23 -8.29 6.45
C LEU A 411 -17.60 -9.22 5.28
N GLU A 412 -18.70 -8.94 4.57
CA GLU A 412 -19.13 -9.71 3.40
C GLU A 412 -18.10 -9.65 2.26
N LEU A 413 -17.50 -8.47 2.04
CA LEU A 413 -16.43 -8.32 1.05
C LEU A 413 -15.20 -9.17 1.41
N MET A 414 -14.77 -9.11 2.67
CA MET A 414 -13.62 -9.87 3.16
C MET A 414 -13.89 -11.40 3.13
N LEU A 415 -15.07 -11.82 3.59
CA LEU A 415 -15.46 -13.24 3.60
C LEU A 415 -15.68 -13.78 2.19
N GLY A 416 -16.24 -12.99 1.29
CA GLY A 416 -16.41 -13.34 -0.11
C GLY A 416 -15.06 -13.57 -0.78
N ASP A 417 -14.08 -12.72 -0.51
CA ASP A 417 -12.71 -12.90 -0.99
C ASP A 417 -12.05 -14.15 -0.41
N ALA A 418 -12.12 -14.33 0.90
CA ALA A 418 -11.50 -15.48 1.59
C ALA A 418 -12.13 -16.82 1.19
N LYS A 419 -13.46 -16.88 1.05
CA LYS A 419 -14.21 -18.09 0.70
C LYS A 419 -14.34 -18.28 -0.81
N LYS A 420 -13.86 -17.33 -1.60
CA LYS A 420 -14.06 -17.30 -3.06
C LYS A 420 -15.55 -17.31 -3.47
N ASP A 421 -16.38 -16.69 -2.65
CA ASP A 421 -17.83 -16.53 -2.87
C ASP A 421 -18.13 -15.15 -3.45
N LEU A 422 -18.29 -15.10 -4.76
CA LEU A 422 -18.62 -13.87 -5.49
C LEU A 422 -19.93 -13.23 -5.06
N SER A 423 -20.95 -14.03 -4.82
CA SER A 423 -22.27 -13.51 -4.44
C SER A 423 -22.20 -12.77 -3.11
N LEU A 424 -21.41 -13.31 -2.17
CA LEU A 424 -21.16 -12.67 -0.88
C LEU A 424 -20.35 -11.37 -1.03
N ALA A 425 -19.29 -11.39 -1.83
CA ALA A 425 -18.48 -10.20 -2.10
C ALA A 425 -19.29 -9.09 -2.80
N TYR A 426 -20.16 -9.45 -3.75
CA TYR A 426 -21.05 -8.49 -4.41
C TYR A 426 -22.02 -7.83 -3.45
N ARG A 427 -22.66 -8.59 -2.57
CA ARG A 427 -23.53 -8.02 -1.53
C ARG A 427 -22.78 -7.03 -0.66
N GLY A 428 -21.53 -7.36 -0.28
CA GLY A 428 -20.68 -6.42 0.47
C GLY A 428 -20.43 -5.11 -0.28
N VAL A 429 -20.17 -5.18 -1.59
CA VAL A 429 -19.99 -3.99 -2.43
C VAL A 429 -21.29 -3.18 -2.54
N GLU A 430 -22.41 -3.83 -2.79
CA GLU A 430 -23.73 -3.18 -2.89
C GLU A 430 -24.10 -2.41 -1.62
N ARG A 431 -23.80 -2.97 -0.44
CA ARG A 431 -24.04 -2.27 0.84
C ARG A 431 -23.15 -1.05 1.00
N LEU A 432 -21.88 -1.14 0.58
CA LEU A 432 -20.97 0.01 0.62
C LEU A 432 -21.36 1.08 -0.41
N GLU A 433 -21.86 0.68 -1.58
CA GLU A 433 -22.37 1.60 -2.59
C GLU A 433 -23.69 2.27 -2.16
N PHE A 434 -24.55 1.53 -1.47
CA PHE A 434 -25.75 2.13 -0.88
C PHE A 434 -25.40 3.31 0.05
N LEU A 435 -24.37 3.18 0.89
CA LEU A 435 -23.90 4.29 1.73
C LEU A 435 -23.32 5.46 0.92
N ILE A 436 -22.76 5.19 -0.25
CA ILE A 436 -22.26 6.23 -1.17
C ILE A 436 -23.42 7.00 -1.81
N ASP A 437 -24.46 6.29 -2.19
CA ASP A 437 -25.62 6.87 -2.86
C ASP A 437 -26.58 7.58 -1.88
N HIS A 438 -26.50 7.26 -0.58
CA HIS A 438 -27.37 7.80 0.48
C HIS A 438 -26.57 8.43 1.62
N PRO A 439 -25.83 9.52 1.38
CA PRO A 439 -24.99 10.17 2.40
C PRO A 439 -25.80 10.71 3.59
N GLU A 440 -27.11 10.91 3.44
CA GLU A 440 -28.04 11.33 4.50
C GLU A 440 -28.21 10.25 5.58
N THR A 441 -27.94 8.98 5.28
CA THR A 441 -28.02 7.89 6.26
C THR A 441 -26.89 7.91 7.26
N LEU A 442 -25.79 8.60 6.93
CA LEU A 442 -24.64 8.72 7.80
C LEU A 442 -24.97 9.61 9.00
N LEU A 443 -24.80 9.06 10.19
CA LEU A 443 -25.04 9.76 11.45
C LEU A 443 -24.14 10.97 11.65
N PRO A 444 -24.41 11.83 12.60
CA PRO A 444 -24.68 13.25 12.59
C PRO A 444 -23.76 14.15 11.73
N PRO A 445 -24.09 15.44 11.53
CA PRO A 445 -23.38 16.36 10.61
C PRO A 445 -21.87 16.47 10.83
N LEU A 446 -21.39 16.24 12.05
CA LEU A 446 -19.97 16.24 12.44
C LEU A 446 -19.21 14.99 11.96
N LEU A 447 -19.90 13.92 11.59
CA LEU A 447 -19.34 12.66 11.12
C LEU A 447 -19.47 12.47 9.58
N ARG A 448 -20.22 13.35 8.90
CA ARG A 448 -20.43 13.29 7.45
C ARG A 448 -19.16 13.50 6.62
N ASP A 449 -18.18 14.23 7.15
CA ASP A 449 -16.89 14.46 6.48
C ASP A 449 -15.94 13.28 6.63
N SER A 450 -16.45 12.11 6.97
CA SER A 450 -15.61 11.14 7.61
C SER A 450 -15.29 9.90 6.78
N ALA A 451 -14.26 9.28 7.22
CA ALA A 451 -13.63 8.09 6.78
C ALA A 451 -14.57 6.91 6.43
N SER A 452 -15.83 6.84 6.90
CA SER A 452 -16.75 5.75 6.53
C SER A 452 -17.19 5.83 5.08
N TYR A 453 -17.61 7.00 4.64
CA TYR A 453 -18.00 7.24 3.26
C TYR A 453 -16.80 7.12 2.32
N TYR A 454 -15.69 7.70 2.71
CA TYR A 454 -14.41 7.56 2.02
C TYR A 454 -13.96 6.09 1.95
N ASN A 455 -14.01 5.35 3.08
CA ASN A 455 -13.66 3.94 3.11
C ASN A 455 -14.60 3.08 2.28
N ALA A 456 -15.91 3.37 2.29
CA ALA A 456 -16.89 2.68 1.44
C ALA A 456 -16.57 2.92 -0.04
N ALA A 457 -16.38 4.17 -0.45
CA ALA A 457 -16.03 4.53 -1.82
C ALA A 457 -14.69 3.91 -2.25
N MET A 458 -13.67 3.97 -1.37
CA MET A 458 -12.35 3.43 -1.63
C MET A 458 -12.39 1.91 -1.79
N LYS A 459 -13.06 1.19 -0.90
CA LYS A 459 -13.15 -0.27 -0.95
C LYS A 459 -14.00 -0.75 -2.12
N SER A 460 -15.14 -0.11 -2.37
CA SER A 460 -15.98 -0.41 -3.54
C SER A 460 -15.23 -0.12 -4.84
N GLY A 461 -14.61 1.04 -4.97
CA GLY A 461 -13.81 1.42 -6.14
C GLY A 461 -12.61 0.51 -6.32
N PHE A 462 -11.86 0.20 -5.26
CA PHE A 462 -10.73 -0.72 -5.28
C PHE A 462 -11.18 -2.12 -5.71
N TRP A 463 -12.22 -2.65 -5.09
CA TRP A 463 -12.74 -3.98 -5.39
C TRP A 463 -13.24 -4.06 -6.84
N ARG A 464 -14.01 -3.08 -7.31
CA ARG A 464 -14.48 -3.04 -8.70
C ARG A 464 -13.35 -2.89 -9.69
N ASN A 465 -12.34 -2.08 -9.40
CA ASN A 465 -11.18 -1.94 -10.28
C ASN A 465 -10.36 -3.22 -10.38
N THR A 466 -10.12 -3.88 -9.25
CA THR A 466 -9.35 -5.14 -9.24
C THR A 466 -10.13 -6.29 -9.83
N ARG A 467 -11.47 -6.23 -9.82
CA ARG A 467 -12.33 -7.37 -10.13
C ARG A 467 -13.25 -7.19 -11.31
N GLN A 468 -13.68 -5.99 -11.66
CA GLN A 468 -14.71 -5.88 -12.65
C GLN A 468 -14.73 -4.70 -13.55
N TYR A 469 -14.20 -3.60 -13.52
CA TYR A 469 -14.41 -2.71 -14.64
C TYR A 469 -14.81 -1.27 -14.40
N ALA A 470 -14.32 -0.59 -15.25
CA ALA A 470 -14.20 0.78 -15.63
C ALA A 470 -15.34 1.70 -15.18
N THR A 471 -16.53 1.52 -15.64
CA THR A 471 -17.59 2.53 -15.48
C THR A 471 -18.11 2.66 -14.05
N ARG A 472 -18.42 1.55 -13.40
CA ARG A 472 -18.86 1.60 -12.00
C ARG A 472 -17.71 1.85 -11.02
N SER A 473 -16.54 1.36 -11.36
CA SER A 473 -15.31 1.68 -10.63
C SER A 473 -15.04 3.18 -10.66
N GLU A 474 -15.11 3.81 -11.84
CA GLU A 474 -14.93 5.26 -11.98
C GLU A 474 -15.98 6.07 -11.22
N LEU A 475 -17.24 5.63 -11.22
CA LEU A 475 -18.30 6.27 -10.42
C LEU A 475 -18.03 6.16 -8.90
N SER A 476 -17.61 4.99 -8.42
CA SER A 476 -17.25 4.80 -7.01
C SER A 476 -16.03 5.63 -6.63
N PHE A 477 -15.01 5.72 -7.50
CA PHE A 477 -13.85 6.55 -7.28
C PHE A 477 -14.20 8.05 -7.30
N THR A 478 -15.04 8.49 -8.23
CA THR A 478 -15.51 9.88 -8.30
C THR A 478 -16.34 10.25 -7.07
N ALA A 479 -17.18 9.36 -6.58
CA ALA A 479 -17.91 9.55 -5.32
C ALA A 479 -16.95 9.70 -4.13
N GLY A 480 -15.91 8.84 -4.05
CA GLY A 480 -14.86 8.96 -3.04
C GLY A 480 -14.15 10.31 -3.07
N LEU A 481 -13.77 10.78 -4.27
CA LEU A 481 -13.13 12.09 -4.45
C LEU A 481 -14.05 13.25 -4.07
N ASN A 482 -15.33 13.18 -4.39
CA ASN A 482 -16.29 14.24 -4.07
C ASN A 482 -16.57 14.37 -2.56
N THR A 483 -16.37 13.29 -1.79
CA THR A 483 -16.54 13.29 -0.35
C THR A 483 -15.30 13.74 0.43
N THR A 484 -14.14 13.52 -0.17
CA THR A 484 -12.89 14.04 0.37
C THR A 484 -12.80 15.54 0.09
N LYS A 485 -13.36 16.35 0.96
CA LYS A 485 -12.91 17.74 1.04
C LYS A 485 -11.45 17.70 1.45
N HIS A 486 -10.56 17.62 0.45
CA HIS A 486 -9.11 17.86 0.47
C HIS A 486 -8.50 17.77 1.88
N GLY A 487 -8.46 16.55 2.44
CA GLY A 487 -8.17 16.68 3.82
C GLY A 487 -6.91 15.99 4.28
N GLU A 488 -6.78 14.69 4.32
CA GLU A 488 -5.78 14.12 5.21
C GLU A 488 -4.67 13.35 4.52
N ASP A 489 -4.91 12.83 3.32
CA ASP A 489 -3.98 11.93 2.64
C ASP A 489 -4.31 11.83 1.15
N ASP A 490 -3.32 12.04 0.26
CA ASP A 490 -3.49 11.91 -1.18
C ASP A 490 -3.42 10.47 -1.70
N CYS A 491 -3.37 9.47 -0.82
CA CYS A 491 -3.32 8.07 -1.23
C CYS A 491 -4.46 7.69 -2.18
N TRP A 492 -5.65 8.25 -1.95
CA TRP A 492 -6.80 8.02 -2.80
C TRP A 492 -6.65 8.66 -4.18
N ASP A 493 -6.25 9.94 -4.23
CA ASP A 493 -6.01 10.66 -5.48
C ASP A 493 -4.93 9.97 -6.32
N LEU A 494 -3.85 9.52 -5.66
CA LEU A 494 -2.76 8.76 -6.27
C LEU A 494 -3.24 7.42 -6.81
N TYR A 495 -4.02 6.68 -6.01
CA TYR A 495 -4.58 5.41 -6.44
C TYR A 495 -5.49 5.60 -7.65
N TYR A 496 -6.44 6.55 -7.58
CA TYR A 496 -7.35 6.86 -8.68
C TYR A 496 -6.61 7.31 -9.94
N ALA A 497 -5.59 8.14 -9.80
CA ALA A 497 -4.81 8.59 -10.94
C ALA A 497 -4.04 7.46 -11.64
N THR A 498 -3.59 6.46 -10.88
CA THR A 498 -2.77 5.35 -11.41
C THR A 498 -3.57 4.10 -11.77
N VAL A 499 -4.88 4.10 -11.52
CA VAL A 499 -5.75 2.99 -11.91
C VAL A 499 -5.86 2.90 -13.42
N VAL A 500 -5.44 1.75 -13.97
CA VAL A 500 -5.65 1.38 -15.37
C VAL A 500 -6.41 0.06 -15.39
N PRO A 501 -7.66 0.04 -15.86
CA PRO A 501 -8.45 -1.18 -15.95
C PRO A 501 -7.77 -2.21 -16.87
N HIS A 502 -7.74 -3.47 -16.42
CA HIS A 502 -7.03 -4.54 -17.13
C HIS A 502 -7.66 -4.96 -18.46
N PHE A 503 -8.90 -4.59 -18.73
CA PHE A 503 -9.63 -5.19 -19.84
C PHE A 503 -10.56 -4.18 -20.54
N PRO A 504 -10.10 -3.46 -21.58
CA PRO A 504 -10.96 -2.58 -22.39
C PRO A 504 -11.93 -3.40 -23.25
N MET A 505 -13.13 -2.89 -23.45
CA MET A 505 -14.16 -3.54 -24.27
C MET A 505 -14.09 -3.11 -25.74
N THR A 506 -13.57 -1.92 -26.03
CA THR A 506 -13.36 -1.40 -27.39
C THR A 506 -12.02 -0.69 -27.50
N LEU A 507 -11.51 -0.47 -28.73
CA LEU A 507 -10.29 0.31 -28.95
C LEU A 507 -10.46 1.77 -28.56
N GLU A 508 -11.66 2.34 -28.79
CA GLU A 508 -11.96 3.70 -28.36
C GLU A 508 -11.91 3.84 -26.85
N GLU A 509 -12.45 2.87 -26.12
CA GLU A 509 -12.36 2.81 -24.67
C GLU A 509 -10.92 2.68 -24.20
N GLU A 510 -10.11 1.86 -24.86
CA GLU A 510 -8.68 1.70 -24.55
C GLU A 510 -7.93 3.03 -24.67
N HIS A 511 -8.10 3.73 -25.79
CA HIS A 511 -7.46 5.03 -26.02
C HIS A 511 -7.95 6.08 -25.01
N GLN A 512 -9.27 6.11 -24.72
CA GLN A 512 -9.83 7.04 -23.74
C GLN A 512 -9.27 6.79 -22.33
N ARG A 513 -9.07 5.54 -21.95
CA ARG A 513 -8.50 5.18 -20.64
C ARG A 513 -7.07 5.64 -20.49
N ILE A 514 -6.23 5.48 -21.52
CA ILE A 514 -4.86 6.00 -21.50
C ILE A 514 -4.86 7.53 -21.46
N SER A 515 -5.73 8.18 -22.21
CA SER A 515 -5.89 9.65 -22.17
C SER A 515 -6.32 10.13 -20.78
N ASN A 516 -7.29 9.46 -20.15
CA ASN A 516 -7.75 9.77 -18.80
C ASN A 516 -6.64 9.53 -17.75
N TYR A 517 -5.89 8.44 -17.88
CA TYR A 517 -4.74 8.15 -17.04
C TYR A 517 -3.69 9.26 -17.12
N ASN A 518 -3.32 9.67 -18.32
CA ASN A 518 -2.37 10.76 -18.53
C ASN A 518 -2.86 12.08 -17.91
N THR A 519 -4.12 12.45 -18.17
CA THR A 519 -4.72 13.66 -17.62
C THR A 519 -4.71 13.68 -16.09
N ARG A 520 -5.04 12.56 -15.46
CA ARG A 520 -5.05 12.42 -13.99
C ARG A 520 -3.64 12.53 -13.41
N ILE A 521 -2.66 11.84 -13.98
CA ILE A 521 -1.26 11.93 -13.55
C ILE A 521 -0.73 13.36 -13.72
N ASP A 522 -0.96 14.00 -14.86
CA ASP A 522 -0.51 15.37 -15.11
C ASP A 522 -1.14 16.37 -14.13
N SER A 523 -2.41 16.17 -13.77
CA SER A 523 -3.08 16.98 -12.75
C SER A 523 -2.35 16.89 -11.40
N LEU A 524 -1.96 15.70 -10.98
CA LEU A 524 -1.23 15.52 -9.74
C LEU A 524 0.23 15.98 -9.84
N LEU A 525 0.90 15.77 -10.97
CA LEU A 525 2.27 16.24 -11.16
C LEU A 525 2.40 17.78 -11.08
N ARG A 526 1.33 18.53 -11.40
CA ARG A 526 1.29 19.99 -11.23
C ARG A 526 1.12 20.46 -9.79
N ARG A 527 0.68 19.60 -8.87
CA ARG A 527 0.51 19.95 -7.44
C ARG A 527 1.83 19.86 -6.71
N ASP A 528 2.14 20.81 -5.83
CA ASP A 528 3.40 20.81 -5.06
C ASP A 528 3.32 20.04 -3.74
N ASP A 529 2.11 19.69 -3.29
CA ASP A 529 1.79 19.21 -1.95
C ASP A 529 1.27 17.75 -1.90
N ILE A 530 1.68 16.90 -2.82
CA ILE A 530 1.22 15.50 -2.83
C ILE A 530 1.91 14.69 -1.73
N TYR A 531 1.11 13.96 -0.96
CA TYR A 531 1.60 13.06 0.06
C TYR A 531 0.67 11.86 0.31
N CYS A 532 1.25 10.67 0.41
CA CYS A 532 0.58 9.46 0.86
C CYS A 532 1.46 8.73 1.88
N HIS A 533 0.88 8.32 3.01
CA HIS A 533 1.63 7.68 4.09
C HIS A 533 2.08 6.24 3.76
N ASN A 534 1.41 5.59 2.84
CA ASN A 534 1.65 4.19 2.50
C ASN A 534 1.83 4.00 0.99
N PRO A 535 3.06 3.78 0.50
CA PRO A 535 3.33 3.57 -0.92
C PRO A 535 2.55 2.41 -1.52
N GLY A 536 2.36 1.32 -0.77
CA GLY A 536 1.63 0.14 -1.23
C GLY A 536 0.12 0.33 -1.35
N ALA A 537 -0.44 1.33 -0.64
CA ALA A 537 -1.88 1.63 -0.69
C ALA A 537 -2.21 2.78 -1.66
N GLY A 538 -1.25 3.66 -1.94
CA GLY A 538 -1.48 4.89 -2.69
C GLY A 538 -1.28 4.79 -4.21
N LEU A 539 -0.79 3.67 -4.73
CA LEU A 539 -0.56 3.51 -6.17
C LEU A 539 -1.03 2.16 -6.67
N SER A 540 -1.76 2.16 -7.78
CA SER A 540 -2.11 0.93 -8.49
C SER A 540 -0.87 0.37 -9.21
N ASN A 541 -0.79 -0.95 -9.35
CA ASN A 541 0.22 -1.55 -10.23
C ASN A 541 -0.17 -1.32 -11.69
N VAL A 542 0.66 -0.59 -12.42
CA VAL A 542 0.42 -0.21 -13.82
C VAL A 542 0.95 -1.24 -14.83
N PHE A 543 1.32 -2.44 -14.38
CA PHE A 543 1.79 -3.53 -15.27
C PHE A 543 0.84 -3.80 -16.44
N SER A 544 -0.48 -3.63 -16.21
CA SER A 544 -1.49 -3.82 -17.24
C SER A 544 -1.35 -2.94 -18.48
N ILE A 545 -0.65 -1.81 -18.38
CA ILE A 545 -0.34 -0.95 -19.55
C ILE A 545 0.44 -1.73 -20.62
N ALA A 546 1.26 -2.73 -20.21
CA ALA A 546 2.02 -3.55 -21.12
C ALA A 546 1.16 -4.40 -22.09
N TYR A 547 -0.15 -4.52 -21.82
CA TYR A 547 -1.10 -5.25 -22.68
C TYR A 547 -1.84 -4.36 -23.68
N TYR A 548 -1.64 -3.05 -23.68
CA TYR A 548 -2.36 -2.07 -24.49
C TYR A 548 -1.62 -1.81 -25.81
N ASP A 549 -2.36 -1.48 -26.86
CA ASP A 549 -1.78 -1.12 -28.18
C ASP A 549 -1.44 0.38 -28.26
N GLY A 550 -0.45 0.68 -29.09
CA GLY A 550 -0.10 2.06 -29.46
C GLY A 550 0.41 2.93 -28.32
N VAL A 551 0.77 2.34 -27.18
CA VAL A 551 1.23 3.04 -25.99
C VAL A 551 2.77 3.22 -26.06
N ASP A 552 3.22 4.45 -25.76
CA ASP A 552 4.62 4.70 -25.45
C ASP A 552 4.90 4.28 -24.01
N TYR A 553 5.42 3.08 -23.80
CA TYR A 553 5.69 2.51 -22.48
C TYR A 553 6.72 3.35 -21.71
N ARG A 554 7.75 3.85 -22.36
CA ARG A 554 8.78 4.68 -21.75
C ARG A 554 8.14 5.95 -21.13
N GLU A 555 7.29 6.62 -21.88
CA GLU A 555 6.57 7.81 -21.40
C GLU A 555 5.65 7.45 -20.23
N GLN A 556 4.83 6.40 -20.36
CA GLN A 556 3.83 6.06 -19.35
C GLN A 556 4.48 5.62 -18.03
N TYR A 557 5.48 4.75 -18.08
CA TYR A 557 6.18 4.31 -16.87
C TYR A 557 7.01 5.43 -16.25
N SER A 558 7.62 6.31 -17.05
CA SER A 558 8.34 7.49 -16.55
C SER A 558 7.41 8.45 -15.79
N ARG A 559 6.21 8.74 -16.32
CA ARG A 559 5.21 9.56 -15.65
C ARG A 559 4.74 8.93 -14.33
N TYR A 560 4.51 7.62 -14.31
CA TYR A 560 4.17 6.89 -13.11
C TYR A 560 5.28 7.00 -12.06
N VAL A 561 6.53 6.81 -12.45
CA VAL A 561 7.68 6.89 -11.54
C VAL A 561 7.88 8.32 -11.05
N GLN A 562 7.73 9.34 -11.89
CA GLN A 562 7.78 10.75 -11.48
C GLN A 562 6.73 11.07 -10.42
N LEU A 563 5.49 10.61 -10.61
CA LEU A 563 4.43 10.76 -9.61
C LEU A 563 4.77 10.03 -8.32
N LYS A 564 5.32 8.82 -8.43
CA LYS A 564 5.75 8.01 -7.29
C LYS A 564 6.88 8.68 -6.50
N ILE A 565 7.88 9.24 -7.18
CA ILE A 565 8.97 10.02 -6.57
C ILE A 565 8.41 11.23 -5.83
N LYS A 566 7.47 11.94 -6.46
CA LYS A 566 6.85 13.13 -5.88
C LYS A 566 6.05 12.81 -4.62
N ALA A 567 5.28 11.73 -4.66
CA ALA A 567 4.46 11.29 -3.53
C ALA A 567 5.27 10.62 -2.41
N PHE A 568 6.36 9.93 -2.76
CA PHE A 568 7.18 9.11 -1.86
C PHE A 568 8.69 9.41 -2.01
N PRO A 569 9.14 10.62 -1.74
CA PRO A 569 10.55 11.00 -1.96
C PRO A 569 11.55 10.16 -1.14
N HIS A 570 11.09 9.48 -0.09
CA HIS A 570 11.92 8.56 0.70
C HIS A 570 12.32 7.27 -0.04
N LEU A 571 11.66 6.95 -1.16
CA LEU A 571 12.06 5.83 -2.03
C LEU A 571 13.37 6.10 -2.76
N LEU A 572 13.72 7.38 -2.97
CA LEU A 572 15.01 7.80 -3.54
C LEU A 572 16.13 7.71 -2.50
N TYR A 573 16.16 6.60 -1.76
CA TYR A 573 17.25 6.35 -0.82
C TYR A 573 18.56 6.15 -1.60
N LYS A 574 19.65 6.70 -1.07
CA LYS A 574 21.00 6.46 -1.53
C LYS A 574 21.82 5.86 -0.40
N ALA A 575 22.53 4.79 -0.68
CA ALA A 575 23.46 4.19 0.29
C ALA A 575 24.46 5.22 0.82
N LYS A 576 24.74 5.19 2.13
CA LYS A 576 25.47 6.26 2.85
C LYS A 576 26.86 6.51 2.30
N ASP A 577 27.56 5.41 1.98
CA ASP A 577 28.95 5.46 1.52
C ASP A 577 29.10 5.49 -0.02
N LEU A 578 27.98 5.61 -0.73
CA LEU A 578 27.98 5.72 -2.18
C LEU A 578 28.13 7.20 -2.58
N VAL A 579 29.26 7.51 -3.23
CA VAL A 579 29.63 8.88 -3.61
C VAL A 579 29.37 9.07 -5.09
N PHE A 580 28.82 10.23 -5.45
CA PHE A 580 28.66 10.69 -6.84
C PHE A 580 29.81 11.64 -7.19
N GLU A 581 30.53 11.36 -8.23
CA GLU A 581 31.56 12.25 -8.77
C GLU A 581 31.03 13.01 -9.98
N GLU A 582 30.96 14.33 -9.87
CA GLU A 582 30.77 15.22 -11.01
C GLU A 582 32.07 15.28 -11.80
N HIS A 583 32.19 14.56 -12.89
CA HIS A 583 33.19 14.77 -13.90
C HIS A 583 32.61 15.52 -15.08
N ASP A 584 33.14 16.69 -15.37
CA ASP A 584 32.94 17.36 -16.64
C ASP A 584 33.48 16.49 -17.77
N THR A 585 32.58 16.10 -18.67
CA THR A 585 32.76 15.63 -20.05
C THR A 585 34.16 15.07 -20.46
N TYR A 586 34.17 13.82 -20.90
CA TYR A 586 35.25 13.01 -21.44
C TYR A 586 36.07 12.23 -20.38
N VAL A 587 35.63 11.03 -20.15
CA VAL A 587 36.44 10.01 -19.48
C VAL A 587 37.58 9.64 -20.42
N SER A 588 38.81 9.87 -19.99
CA SER A 588 39.99 9.51 -20.81
C SER A 588 40.10 7.97 -20.93
N SER A 589 40.78 7.50 -21.99
CA SER A 589 41.09 6.08 -22.13
C SER A 589 41.92 5.52 -20.96
N ASP A 590 42.60 6.39 -20.21
CA ASP A 590 43.43 6.01 -19.07
C ASP A 590 42.61 5.82 -17.80
N ASP A 591 41.50 6.56 -17.62
CA ASP A 591 40.55 6.31 -16.53
C ASP A 591 39.80 4.97 -16.69
N ALA A 592 39.43 4.60 -17.92
CA ALA A 592 38.84 3.29 -18.24
C ALA A 592 39.84 2.16 -17.93
N LYS A 593 41.14 2.34 -18.23
CA LYS A 593 42.18 1.37 -17.88
C LYS A 593 42.39 1.26 -16.37
N ALA A 594 42.36 2.38 -15.64
CA ALA A 594 42.51 2.40 -14.19
C ALA A 594 41.33 1.67 -13.50
N VAL A 595 40.11 1.88 -13.96
CA VAL A 595 38.93 1.14 -13.49
C VAL A 595 39.04 -0.35 -13.75
N THR A 596 39.43 -0.74 -14.97
CA THR A 596 39.65 -2.15 -15.35
C THR A 596 40.72 -2.80 -14.46
N GLN A 597 41.85 -2.11 -14.21
CA GLN A 597 42.89 -2.60 -13.32
C GLN A 597 42.44 -2.73 -11.87
N ALA A 598 41.59 -1.81 -11.37
CA ALA A 598 41.02 -1.91 -10.04
C ALA A 598 40.06 -3.09 -9.91
N LEU A 599 39.23 -3.35 -10.90
CA LEU A 599 38.31 -4.50 -10.95
C LEU A 599 39.05 -5.85 -10.99
N MET A 600 40.24 -5.92 -11.62
CA MET A 600 41.07 -7.12 -11.65
C MET A 600 41.72 -7.50 -10.30
N LYS A 601 41.74 -6.59 -9.33
CA LYS A 601 42.43 -6.82 -8.03
C LYS A 601 41.60 -7.57 -7.00
N ARG A 602 40.29 -7.69 -7.21
CA ARG A 602 39.34 -8.37 -6.30
C ARG A 602 38.14 -8.93 -7.06
N LYS A 603 37.41 -9.84 -6.42
CA LYS A 603 36.13 -10.28 -6.98
C LYS A 603 35.09 -9.16 -6.97
N ILE A 604 34.31 -9.07 -8.03
CA ILE A 604 33.19 -8.14 -8.18
C ILE A 604 31.99 -8.74 -7.43
N ARG A 605 31.39 -7.97 -6.51
CA ARG A 605 30.23 -8.40 -5.73
C ARG A 605 28.94 -8.11 -6.49
N ILE A 606 28.18 -9.16 -6.82
CA ILE A 606 26.87 -9.06 -7.49
C ILE A 606 25.79 -9.49 -6.53
N GLY A 607 24.78 -8.62 -6.32
CA GLY A 607 23.52 -8.99 -5.69
C GLY A 607 22.47 -9.27 -6.78
N VAL A 608 21.99 -10.51 -6.87
CA VAL A 608 20.88 -10.87 -7.78
C VAL A 608 19.58 -10.78 -6.99
N VAL A 609 18.68 -9.89 -7.41
CA VAL A 609 17.47 -9.50 -6.68
C VAL A 609 16.23 -9.99 -7.38
N SER A 610 15.35 -10.74 -6.68
CA SER A 610 14.08 -11.20 -7.23
C SER A 610 13.05 -11.55 -6.15
N SER A 611 11.77 -11.43 -6.48
CA SER A 611 10.64 -11.95 -5.68
C SER A 611 10.28 -13.41 -6.02
N PHE A 612 10.89 -14.01 -7.04
CA PHE A 612 10.41 -15.26 -7.64
C PHE A 612 11.49 -16.36 -7.75
N PHE A 613 12.35 -16.47 -6.74
CA PHE A 613 13.32 -17.56 -6.68
C PHE A 613 12.67 -18.87 -6.17
N SER A 614 11.77 -19.45 -6.93
CA SER A 614 11.20 -20.75 -6.67
C SER A 614 11.30 -21.68 -7.88
N SER A 615 11.43 -22.98 -7.66
CA SER A 615 11.54 -23.98 -8.72
C SER A 615 10.35 -24.00 -9.70
N GLN A 616 9.19 -23.50 -9.25
CA GLN A 616 7.98 -23.42 -10.07
C GLN A 616 7.84 -22.09 -10.83
N SER A 617 8.72 -21.14 -10.57
CA SER A 617 8.68 -19.82 -11.21
C SER A 617 9.34 -19.84 -12.58
N SER A 618 8.73 -19.16 -13.57
CA SER A 618 9.35 -18.92 -14.86
C SER A 618 10.65 -18.11 -14.74
N ILE A 619 10.71 -17.17 -13.79
CA ILE A 619 11.92 -16.36 -13.51
C ILE A 619 13.08 -17.28 -13.11
N TRP A 620 12.87 -18.19 -12.16
CA TRP A 620 13.92 -19.13 -11.79
C TRP A 620 14.26 -20.12 -12.91
N GLY A 621 13.26 -20.56 -13.67
CA GLY A 621 13.45 -21.41 -14.84
C GLY A 621 14.36 -20.79 -15.90
N ASN A 622 14.25 -19.47 -16.11
CA ASN A 622 15.07 -18.73 -17.06
C ASN A 622 16.46 -18.40 -16.49
N PHE A 623 16.51 -17.86 -15.27
CA PHE A 623 17.73 -17.27 -14.73
C PHE A 623 18.53 -18.18 -13.79
N GLY A 624 17.97 -19.27 -13.29
CA GLY A 624 18.65 -20.11 -12.29
C GLY A 624 19.97 -20.69 -12.78
N HIS A 625 20.09 -21.04 -14.05
CA HIS A 625 21.35 -21.52 -14.65
C HIS A 625 22.34 -20.37 -14.84
N ILE A 626 21.87 -19.19 -15.24
CA ILE A 626 22.69 -17.98 -15.39
C ILE A 626 23.28 -17.60 -14.03
N VAL A 627 22.48 -17.54 -12.96
CA VAL A 627 22.95 -17.23 -11.61
C VAL A 627 24.02 -18.23 -11.16
N ARG A 628 23.79 -19.54 -11.35
CA ARG A 628 24.80 -20.57 -11.05
C ARG A 628 26.08 -20.42 -11.89
N GLY A 629 25.96 -20.01 -13.14
CA GLY A 629 27.12 -19.75 -14.01
C GLY A 629 27.92 -18.55 -13.53
N LEU A 630 27.25 -17.44 -13.15
CA LEU A 630 27.88 -16.27 -12.54
C LEU A 630 28.58 -16.62 -11.22
N GLN A 631 28.02 -17.51 -10.38
CA GLN A 631 28.63 -17.98 -9.14
C GLN A 631 29.91 -18.82 -9.37
N ARG A 632 30.04 -19.49 -10.52
CA ARG A 632 31.23 -20.26 -10.90
C ARG A 632 32.30 -19.43 -11.59
N ASP A 633 31.96 -18.25 -12.09
CA ASP A 633 32.90 -17.36 -12.73
C ASP A 633 33.83 -16.73 -11.70
N GLU A 634 35.14 -16.91 -11.90
CA GLU A 634 36.17 -16.46 -10.93
C GLU A 634 36.18 -14.95 -10.71
N ARG A 635 35.63 -14.17 -11.65
CA ARG A 635 35.55 -12.70 -11.56
C ARG A 635 34.56 -12.25 -10.50
N TYR A 636 33.59 -13.08 -10.09
CA TYR A 636 32.42 -12.69 -9.32
C TYR A 636 32.32 -13.36 -7.95
N GLU A 637 31.72 -12.62 -7.00
CA GLU A 637 31.13 -13.10 -5.76
C GLU A 637 29.61 -12.77 -5.86
N VAL A 638 28.77 -13.79 -5.95
CA VAL A 638 27.33 -13.60 -6.25
C VAL A 638 26.47 -14.02 -5.08
N ASP A 639 25.71 -13.07 -4.54
CA ASP A 639 24.72 -13.28 -3.49
C ASP A 639 23.29 -13.21 -4.06
N MET A 640 22.36 -13.93 -3.45
CA MET A 640 20.94 -13.87 -3.79
C MET A 640 20.17 -13.05 -2.76
N VAL A 641 19.38 -12.09 -3.24
CA VAL A 641 18.59 -11.16 -2.43
C VAL A 641 17.12 -11.36 -2.75
N TYR A 642 16.29 -11.82 -1.80
CA TYR A 642 14.90 -12.16 -2.10
C TYR A 642 13.95 -12.19 -0.89
N TYR A 643 12.65 -12.20 -1.21
CA TYR A 643 11.57 -12.37 -0.24
C TYR A 643 11.23 -13.86 -0.10
N PRO A 644 11.47 -14.50 1.06
CA PRO A 644 11.07 -15.89 1.27
C PRO A 644 9.54 -16.02 1.26
N ARG A 645 9.03 -17.02 0.54
CA ARG A 645 7.58 -17.26 0.41
C ARG A 645 7.08 -18.42 1.26
N ASP A 646 7.87 -19.49 1.40
CA ASP A 646 7.49 -20.73 2.06
C ASP A 646 8.74 -21.42 2.66
N PRO A 647 8.67 -22.00 3.88
CA PRO A 647 9.75 -22.79 4.48
C PRO A 647 10.19 -24.02 3.65
N ILE A 648 9.30 -24.62 2.88
CA ILE A 648 9.63 -25.77 2.00
C ILE A 648 10.45 -25.29 0.77
N GLU A 649 10.08 -24.17 0.19
CA GLU A 649 10.85 -23.52 -0.87
C GLU A 649 12.24 -23.09 -0.40
N GLU A 650 12.38 -22.82 0.90
CA GLU A 650 13.64 -22.49 1.54
C GLU A 650 14.59 -23.68 1.61
N ALA A 651 14.10 -24.87 1.95
CA ALA A 651 14.89 -26.10 2.02
C ALA A 651 15.41 -26.51 0.63
N ASP A 652 14.57 -26.39 -0.40
CA ASP A 652 14.95 -26.67 -1.79
C ASP A 652 15.99 -25.69 -2.30
N ARG A 653 15.93 -24.42 -1.89
CA ARG A 653 16.92 -23.40 -2.24
C ARG A 653 18.27 -23.62 -1.57
N GLN A 654 18.29 -24.03 -0.30
CA GLN A 654 19.54 -24.34 0.41
C GLN A 654 20.26 -25.55 -0.18
N LEU A 655 19.53 -26.53 -0.75
CA LEU A 655 20.11 -27.68 -1.44
C LEU A 655 20.70 -27.33 -2.79
N SER A 656 20.14 -26.33 -3.50
CA SER A 656 20.58 -25.91 -4.84
C SER A 656 21.69 -24.86 -4.86
N LEU A 657 22.01 -24.19 -3.75
CA LEU A 657 22.87 -23.01 -3.69
C LEU A 657 24.01 -23.14 -2.68
N ARG A 658 24.87 -24.12 -2.84
CA ARG A 658 26.00 -24.36 -1.92
C ARG A 658 27.17 -23.33 -2.00
N GLN A 659 27.11 -22.31 -2.85
CA GLN A 659 28.28 -21.43 -3.10
C GLN A 659 28.02 -19.92 -2.99
N GLY A 660 26.82 -19.44 -2.65
CA GLY A 660 26.50 -18.02 -2.44
C GLY A 660 25.82 -17.76 -1.10
N ARG A 661 25.89 -16.51 -0.62
CA ARG A 661 25.13 -16.11 0.57
C ARG A 661 23.70 -15.76 0.15
N ASN A 662 22.76 -16.08 1.02
CA ASN A 662 21.36 -15.71 0.86
C ASN A 662 21.04 -14.54 1.77
N ILE A 663 20.46 -13.47 1.19
CA ILE A 663 19.98 -12.30 1.94
C ILE A 663 18.46 -12.33 1.89
N TYR A 664 17.87 -12.58 3.04
CA TYR A 664 16.41 -12.68 3.20
C TYR A 664 15.82 -11.29 3.47
N LEU A 665 15.01 -10.80 2.56
CA LEU A 665 14.26 -9.58 2.74
C LEU A 665 12.98 -9.86 3.54
N ARG A 666 12.63 -8.95 4.44
CA ARG A 666 11.36 -9.01 5.15
C ARG A 666 10.24 -8.55 4.23
N LYS A 667 9.15 -9.33 4.18
CA LYS A 667 7.99 -8.99 3.35
C LYS A 667 7.36 -7.68 3.84
N MET A 668 7.23 -6.73 2.94
CA MET A 668 6.66 -5.42 3.25
C MET A 668 5.14 -5.53 3.36
N VAL A 669 4.64 -5.70 4.59
CA VAL A 669 3.24 -5.53 4.91
C VAL A 669 3.08 -4.13 5.51
N ASN A 670 2.85 -3.13 4.66
CA ASN A 670 2.48 -1.75 5.02
C ASN A 670 3.41 -1.00 6.00
N GLN A 671 4.74 -1.24 6.00
CA GLN A 671 5.64 -0.58 6.95
C GLN A 671 6.91 -0.04 6.30
N ARG A 672 7.02 1.30 6.31
CA ARG A 672 8.23 2.05 5.91
C ARG A 672 9.50 1.54 6.62
N GLN A 673 9.40 1.14 7.89
CA GLN A 673 10.54 0.61 8.66
C GLN A 673 11.09 -0.67 8.02
N ILE A 674 10.23 -1.56 7.54
CA ILE A 674 10.67 -2.80 6.89
C ILE A 674 11.43 -2.51 5.58
N LEU A 675 11.01 -1.50 4.82
CA LEU A 675 11.77 -1.07 3.64
C LEU A 675 13.16 -0.58 4.06
N GLN A 676 13.26 0.26 5.08
CA GLN A 676 14.55 0.77 5.58
C GLN A 676 15.45 -0.37 6.10
N ASP A 677 14.89 -1.35 6.81
CA ASP A 677 15.63 -2.53 7.27
C ASP A 677 16.16 -3.35 6.08
N ASN A 678 15.34 -3.55 5.04
CA ASN A 678 15.74 -4.24 3.81
C ASN A 678 16.84 -3.47 3.06
N LEU A 679 16.71 -2.16 2.92
CA LEU A 679 17.73 -1.30 2.31
C LEU A 679 19.08 -1.40 3.06
N ALA A 680 19.03 -1.35 4.41
CA ALA A 680 20.21 -1.48 5.24
C ALA A 680 20.89 -2.85 5.14
N LEU A 681 20.11 -3.93 4.98
CA LEU A 681 20.65 -5.28 4.76
C LEU A 681 21.45 -5.37 3.46
N ILE A 682 20.95 -4.76 2.38
CA ILE A 682 21.61 -4.75 1.07
C ILE A 682 22.84 -3.83 1.12
N GLU A 683 22.70 -2.63 1.69
CA GLU A 683 23.79 -1.63 1.81
C GLU A 683 25.03 -2.19 2.51
N ARG A 684 24.85 -2.98 3.60
CA ARG A 684 25.97 -3.59 4.35
C ARG A 684 26.86 -4.50 3.50
N ARG A 685 26.32 -5.06 2.42
CA ARG A 685 27.07 -5.94 1.49
C ARG A 685 27.95 -5.19 0.50
N ARG A 686 27.71 -3.89 0.31
CA ARG A 686 28.47 -3.02 -0.62
C ARG A 686 28.67 -3.69 -1.99
N PHE A 687 27.55 -4.08 -2.61
CA PHE A 687 27.56 -4.66 -3.96
C PHE A 687 28.16 -3.69 -4.98
N ASP A 688 28.92 -4.19 -5.92
CA ASP A 688 29.36 -3.43 -7.10
C ASP A 688 28.24 -3.36 -8.16
N VAL A 689 27.46 -4.45 -8.24
CA VAL A 689 26.32 -4.58 -9.12
C VAL A 689 25.10 -5.11 -8.37
N LEU A 690 23.94 -4.51 -8.62
CA LEU A 690 22.66 -5.12 -8.32
C LEU A 690 21.94 -5.45 -9.62
N LEU A 691 21.61 -6.73 -9.82
CA LEU A 691 20.86 -7.23 -10.95
C LEU A 691 19.44 -7.61 -10.52
N TYR A 692 18.45 -6.79 -10.90
CA TYR A 692 17.03 -7.02 -10.64
C TYR A 692 16.43 -7.86 -11.78
N LEU A 693 15.91 -9.05 -11.44
CA LEU A 693 15.33 -9.94 -12.45
C LEU A 693 13.86 -9.59 -12.77
N ASP A 694 13.12 -9.00 -11.82
CA ASP A 694 11.67 -8.81 -11.88
C ASP A 694 11.18 -7.53 -11.18
N ALA A 695 11.92 -6.44 -11.27
CA ALA A 695 11.72 -5.21 -10.49
C ALA A 695 10.28 -4.62 -10.54
N PHE A 696 9.53 -4.82 -11.62
CA PHE A 696 8.19 -4.25 -11.77
C PHE A 696 7.04 -5.25 -11.55
N MET A 697 7.34 -6.52 -11.31
CA MET A 697 6.29 -7.52 -11.14
C MET A 697 5.56 -7.42 -9.79
N THR A 698 6.19 -6.83 -8.78
CA THR A 698 5.57 -6.51 -7.49
C THR A 698 5.86 -5.08 -7.10
N SER A 699 4.95 -4.44 -6.36
CA SER A 699 5.14 -3.07 -5.88
C SER A 699 6.34 -2.97 -4.93
N GLU A 700 6.54 -3.97 -4.09
CA GLU A 700 7.65 -4.02 -3.11
C GLU A 700 9.01 -4.08 -3.80
N MET A 701 9.13 -4.86 -4.87
CA MET A 701 10.38 -4.95 -5.63
C MET A 701 10.67 -3.66 -6.39
N HIS A 702 9.62 -3.03 -6.91
CA HIS A 702 9.75 -1.74 -7.57
C HIS A 702 10.17 -0.63 -6.59
N ASP A 703 9.58 -0.61 -5.36
CA ASP A 703 9.97 0.32 -4.31
C ASP A 703 11.45 0.15 -3.93
N LEU A 704 11.92 -1.09 -3.83
CA LEU A 704 13.32 -1.40 -3.55
C LEU A 704 14.25 -0.93 -4.66
N ALA A 705 13.85 -1.14 -5.93
CA ALA A 705 14.64 -0.78 -7.11
C ALA A 705 14.79 0.74 -7.31
N MET A 706 13.92 1.56 -6.69
CA MET A 706 14.02 3.01 -6.73
C MET A 706 15.14 3.59 -5.84
N ALA A 707 15.76 2.76 -4.99
CA ALA A 707 16.90 3.17 -4.18
C ALA A 707 18.22 2.94 -4.93
N LYS A 708 19.18 3.87 -4.82
CA LYS A 708 20.55 3.68 -5.34
C LYS A 708 21.42 3.00 -4.29
N LEU A 709 21.61 1.69 -4.42
CA LEU A 709 22.28 0.84 -3.43
C LEU A 709 23.60 0.26 -3.90
N ALA A 710 23.92 0.41 -5.18
CA ALA A 710 25.17 -0.03 -5.77
C ALA A 710 25.64 0.95 -6.86
N PRO A 711 26.96 1.02 -7.17
CA PRO A 711 27.49 1.81 -8.27
C PRO A 711 26.82 1.53 -9.60
N VAL A 712 26.49 0.27 -9.87
CA VAL A 712 25.79 -0.18 -11.07
C VAL A 712 24.54 -0.96 -10.70
N GLN A 713 23.38 -0.54 -11.22
CA GLN A 713 22.12 -1.24 -11.08
C GLN A 713 21.55 -1.59 -12.44
N MET A 714 21.12 -2.83 -12.58
CA MET A 714 20.66 -3.40 -13.84
C MET A 714 19.32 -4.09 -13.65
N ILE A 715 18.46 -4.01 -14.65
CA ILE A 715 17.19 -4.73 -14.71
C ILE A 715 17.18 -5.61 -15.96
N THR A 716 16.37 -6.65 -15.98
CA THR A 716 16.13 -7.48 -17.16
C THR A 716 14.66 -7.91 -17.28
N HIS A 717 14.36 -8.71 -18.24
CA HIS A 717 13.06 -9.00 -18.82
C HIS A 717 12.09 -9.83 -17.97
N GLY A 718 12.33 -10.08 -16.71
CA GLY A 718 11.28 -10.62 -15.84
C GLY A 718 10.04 -9.73 -15.84
N HIS A 719 10.26 -8.43 -16.09
CA HIS A 719 9.25 -7.48 -16.54
C HIS A 719 9.68 -6.97 -17.94
N PRO A 720 9.02 -7.41 -19.04
CA PRO A 720 9.55 -7.25 -20.39
C PRO A 720 9.27 -5.87 -21.02
N VAL A 721 9.35 -4.80 -20.22
CA VAL A 721 9.31 -3.40 -20.63
C VAL A 721 10.20 -2.58 -19.70
N THR A 722 10.50 -1.34 -20.05
CA THR A 722 11.27 -0.41 -19.23
C THR A 722 10.70 -0.26 -17.81
N SER A 723 11.53 0.01 -16.81
CA SER A 723 11.06 0.28 -15.44
C SER A 723 10.49 1.68 -15.23
N GLY A 724 10.81 2.63 -16.11
CA GLY A 724 10.50 4.04 -15.94
C GLY A 724 11.35 4.74 -14.87
N ILE A 725 12.23 4.00 -14.17
CA ILE A 725 13.15 4.55 -13.17
C ILE A 725 14.20 5.40 -13.86
N PRO A 726 14.55 6.61 -13.32
CA PRO A 726 15.59 7.42 -13.92
C PRO A 726 16.93 6.69 -14.08
N GLN A 727 17.64 6.92 -15.20
CA GLN A 727 18.93 6.31 -15.48
C GLN A 727 20.00 6.60 -14.42
N SER A 728 19.84 7.70 -13.67
CA SER A 728 20.72 8.01 -12.53
C SER A 728 20.61 6.99 -11.37
N ILE A 729 19.54 6.18 -11.35
CA ILE A 729 19.28 5.15 -10.34
C ILE A 729 19.43 3.77 -10.95
N MET A 730 18.70 3.50 -12.04
CA MET A 730 18.76 2.24 -12.77
C MET A 730 19.55 2.45 -14.07
N ASP A 731 20.78 1.94 -14.12
CA ASP A 731 21.72 2.26 -15.18
C ASP A 731 21.38 1.55 -16.49
N TYR A 732 21.07 0.25 -16.42
CA TYR A 732 20.96 -0.59 -17.61
C TYR A 732 19.73 -1.48 -17.61
N PHE A 733 19.18 -1.69 -18.83
CA PHE A 733 18.27 -2.79 -19.14
C PHE A 733 18.99 -3.83 -19.99
N ILE A 734 19.13 -5.06 -19.50
CA ILE A 734 19.74 -6.17 -20.27
C ILE A 734 18.67 -6.82 -21.11
N SER A 735 18.84 -6.79 -22.43
CA SER A 735 17.92 -7.37 -23.40
C SER A 735 18.65 -8.24 -24.42
N TRP A 736 17.89 -8.88 -25.28
CA TRP A 736 18.37 -9.81 -26.28
C TRP A 736 18.32 -9.21 -27.69
N ASP A 737 19.43 -9.20 -28.44
CA ASP A 737 19.53 -8.66 -29.78
C ASP A 737 18.52 -9.28 -30.75
N MET A 738 18.25 -10.60 -30.63
CA MET A 738 17.30 -11.31 -31.48
C MET A 738 15.83 -10.94 -31.19
N ALA A 739 15.51 -10.46 -29.99
CA ALA A 739 14.16 -10.09 -29.54
C ALA A 739 13.87 -8.60 -29.70
N GLU A 740 14.86 -7.74 -29.78
CA GLU A 740 14.66 -6.31 -30.02
C GLU A 740 14.39 -5.97 -31.50
N VAL A 741 13.91 -4.77 -31.76
CA VAL A 741 13.83 -4.25 -33.12
C VAL A 741 15.24 -4.05 -33.67
N PRO A 742 15.46 -4.29 -34.97
CA PRO A 742 16.83 -4.26 -35.54
C PRO A 742 17.53 -2.91 -35.48
N ASP A 743 16.76 -1.82 -35.49
CA ASP A 743 17.31 -0.49 -35.37
C ASP A 743 17.61 -0.20 -33.88
N ARG A 744 18.90 0.05 -33.58
CA ARG A 744 19.38 0.18 -32.21
C ARG A 744 18.89 1.48 -31.53
N GLU A 745 18.74 2.56 -32.27
CA GLU A 745 18.21 3.84 -31.73
C GLU A 745 16.72 3.71 -31.41
N GLN A 746 15.98 3.04 -32.32
CA GLN A 746 14.59 2.73 -32.11
C GLN A 746 14.41 1.78 -30.88
N ALA A 747 15.25 0.75 -30.73
CA ALA A 747 15.23 -0.13 -29.58
C ALA A 747 15.48 0.66 -28.30
N GLN A 748 16.53 1.48 -28.25
CA GLN A 748 16.84 2.34 -27.09
C GLN A 748 15.72 3.30 -26.75
N SER A 749 14.98 3.80 -27.73
CA SER A 749 13.88 4.74 -27.47
C SER A 749 12.74 4.18 -26.62
N HIS A 750 12.64 2.86 -26.49
CA HIS A 750 11.64 2.18 -25.68
C HIS A 750 11.99 2.11 -24.17
N TYR A 751 13.23 2.46 -23.78
CA TYR A 751 13.78 2.26 -22.44
C TYR A 751 14.23 3.59 -21.80
N THR A 752 14.00 3.73 -20.48
CA THR A 752 14.58 4.82 -19.68
C THR A 752 16.02 4.53 -19.29
N GLU A 753 16.35 3.25 -19.16
CA GLU A 753 17.67 2.72 -18.88
C GLU A 753 18.51 2.70 -20.18
N GLU A 754 19.82 2.63 -20.06
CA GLU A 754 20.68 2.33 -21.21
C GLU A 754 20.51 0.84 -21.61
N LEU A 755 20.21 0.59 -22.88
CA LEU A 755 19.94 -0.75 -23.38
C LEU A 755 21.25 -1.51 -23.65
N LEU A 756 21.49 -2.57 -22.89
CA LEU A 756 22.57 -3.52 -23.11
C LEU A 756 22.04 -4.74 -23.85
N LEU A 757 22.52 -4.98 -25.07
CA LEU A 757 22.12 -6.11 -25.90
C LEU A 757 23.11 -7.26 -25.76
N VAL A 758 22.60 -8.41 -25.31
CA VAL A 758 23.33 -9.66 -25.34
C VAL A 758 23.35 -10.16 -26.79
N GLU A 759 24.49 -10.04 -27.45
CA GLU A 759 24.70 -10.50 -28.82
C GLU A 759 25.01 -12.02 -28.85
N SER A 760 23.97 -12.79 -29.10
CA SER A 760 23.99 -14.24 -28.91
C SER A 760 24.47 -15.04 -30.14
N LYS A 761 24.77 -14.40 -31.28
CA LYS A 761 25.26 -15.01 -32.53
C LYS A 761 24.42 -16.21 -33.00
N ASN A 762 23.10 -16.02 -33.07
CA ASN A 762 22.11 -17.05 -33.44
C ASN A 762 22.00 -18.22 -32.43
N GLN A 763 22.31 -18.02 -31.14
CA GLN A 763 22.06 -18.97 -30.06
C GLN A 763 21.07 -18.33 -29.05
N ALA A 764 20.53 -19.14 -28.16
CA ALA A 764 19.77 -18.62 -27.05
C ALA A 764 20.66 -17.79 -26.10
N TRP A 765 20.19 -16.66 -25.66
CA TRP A 765 20.90 -15.80 -24.69
C TRP A 765 20.80 -16.27 -23.26
N GLU A 766 19.90 -17.22 -23.00
CA GLU A 766 19.67 -17.86 -21.71
C GLU A 766 19.79 -19.38 -21.83
N PHE A 767 19.92 -20.03 -20.68
CA PHE A 767 19.91 -21.49 -20.64
C PHE A 767 18.46 -21.97 -20.41
N TYR A 768 17.86 -22.49 -21.46
CA TYR A 768 16.53 -23.05 -21.41
C TYR A 768 16.60 -24.58 -21.27
N ALA A 769 16.30 -25.09 -20.09
CA ALA A 769 16.15 -26.52 -19.87
C ALA A 769 14.80 -27.03 -20.36
N PRO A 770 14.72 -28.23 -20.92
CA PRO A 770 13.46 -28.90 -21.19
C PRO A 770 12.64 -29.01 -19.89
N ARG A 771 11.38 -28.66 -19.95
CA ARG A 771 10.46 -28.77 -18.80
C ARG A 771 9.82 -30.17 -18.70
N THR A 772 10.00 -30.97 -19.73
CA THR A 772 9.58 -32.36 -19.79
C THR A 772 10.79 -33.29 -20.03
N LEU A 773 10.72 -34.51 -19.56
CA LEU A 773 11.66 -35.56 -19.84
C LEU A 773 11.16 -36.36 -21.06
N GLY A 774 11.30 -35.79 -22.27
CA GLY A 774 10.72 -36.35 -23.47
C GLY A 774 9.19 -36.31 -23.43
N GLU A 775 8.51 -37.47 -23.55
CA GLU A 775 7.05 -37.55 -23.43
C GLU A 775 6.54 -37.64 -21.96
N ASN A 776 7.46 -37.64 -21.00
CA ASN A 776 7.13 -37.71 -19.58
C ASN A 776 7.37 -36.36 -18.91
N SER A 777 6.49 -35.96 -18.03
CA SER A 777 6.73 -34.87 -17.09
C SER A 777 6.83 -35.41 -15.67
N ILE A 778 7.56 -34.69 -14.80
CA ILE A 778 7.70 -35.11 -13.41
C ILE A 778 6.63 -34.40 -12.58
N VAL A 779 5.76 -35.18 -11.96
CA VAL A 779 4.79 -34.71 -10.95
C VAL A 779 5.05 -35.48 -9.65
N HIS A 780 5.37 -34.80 -8.59
CA HIS A 780 5.68 -35.39 -7.28
C HIS A 780 6.74 -36.53 -7.38
N SER A 781 7.79 -36.30 -8.16
CA SER A 781 8.88 -37.27 -8.38
C SER A 781 8.51 -38.53 -9.16
N ILE A 782 7.31 -38.60 -9.72
CA ILE A 782 6.86 -39.70 -10.56
C ILE A 782 6.71 -39.23 -12.00
N PRO A 783 7.39 -39.85 -12.99
CA PRO A 783 7.17 -39.53 -14.38
C PRO A 783 5.74 -39.87 -14.81
N VAL A 784 5.03 -38.89 -15.36
CA VAL A 784 3.68 -39.06 -15.91
C VAL A 784 3.71 -38.84 -17.41
N PRO A 785 3.48 -39.88 -18.22
CA PRO A 785 3.51 -39.76 -19.67
C PRO A 785 2.31 -38.97 -20.16
N PHE A 786 2.55 -37.86 -20.88
CA PHE A 786 1.49 -37.10 -21.53
C PHE A 786 1.06 -37.73 -22.87
N SER A 787 1.81 -38.70 -23.37
CA SER A 787 1.46 -39.50 -24.55
C SER A 787 0.23 -40.42 -24.36
N GLN A 788 -0.21 -40.65 -23.13
CA GLN A 788 -1.43 -41.39 -22.84
C GLN A 788 -2.72 -40.69 -23.31
N TYR A 789 -2.65 -39.36 -23.51
CA TYR A 789 -3.80 -38.59 -23.95
C TYR A 789 -3.88 -38.51 -25.47
N ASP A 790 -5.08 -38.69 -26.01
CA ASP A 790 -5.44 -38.45 -27.38
C ASP A 790 -6.71 -37.56 -27.46
N ARG A 791 -7.16 -37.20 -28.66
CA ARG A 791 -8.32 -36.31 -28.86
C ARG A 791 -9.64 -36.86 -28.35
N THR A 792 -9.72 -38.14 -28.02
CA THR A 792 -10.92 -38.81 -27.52
C THR A 792 -10.91 -39.03 -26.02
N ASN A 793 -9.72 -39.00 -25.39
CA ASN A 793 -9.51 -39.24 -23.97
C ASN A 793 -8.83 -38.04 -23.28
N LEU A 794 -9.65 -37.06 -22.88
CA LEU A 794 -9.24 -35.84 -22.20
C LEU A 794 -10.00 -35.66 -20.86
N GLU A 795 -9.81 -36.60 -19.92
CA GLU A 795 -10.53 -36.67 -18.65
C GLU A 795 -10.47 -35.38 -17.80
N PHE A 796 -9.45 -34.56 -18.02
CA PHE A 796 -9.25 -33.28 -17.32
C PHE A 796 -10.06 -32.12 -17.95
N ILE A 797 -10.75 -32.33 -19.08
CA ILE A 797 -11.62 -31.35 -19.71
C ILE A 797 -13.08 -31.69 -19.39
N PRO A 798 -13.91 -30.71 -18.99
CA PRO A 798 -15.33 -30.95 -18.76
C PRO A 798 -16.01 -31.62 -19.96
N SER A 799 -16.89 -32.59 -19.71
CA SER A 799 -17.51 -33.42 -20.75
C SER A 799 -18.22 -32.63 -21.85
N VAL A 800 -18.86 -31.51 -21.51
CA VAL A 800 -19.52 -30.60 -22.46
C VAL A 800 -18.51 -29.99 -23.43
N GLU A 801 -17.35 -29.61 -22.94
CA GLU A 801 -16.26 -29.03 -23.73
C GLU A 801 -15.54 -30.12 -24.53
N GLN A 802 -15.34 -31.28 -23.95
CA GLN A 802 -14.77 -32.45 -24.63
C GLN A 802 -15.62 -32.88 -25.83
N ALA A 803 -16.94 -32.82 -25.73
CA ALA A 803 -17.86 -33.14 -26.85
C ALA A 803 -17.64 -32.23 -28.07
N LYS A 804 -17.24 -30.99 -27.88
CA LYS A 804 -16.90 -30.09 -29.00
C LYS A 804 -15.56 -30.48 -29.67
N LEU A 805 -14.59 -30.92 -28.87
CA LEU A 805 -13.25 -31.32 -29.33
C LEU A 805 -13.25 -32.71 -30.02
N SER A 806 -14.12 -33.62 -29.61
CA SER A 806 -14.18 -34.98 -30.10
C SER A 806 -14.95 -35.14 -31.44
N LYS A 807 -15.51 -34.04 -32.00
CA LYS A 807 -16.19 -34.09 -33.29
C LYS A 807 -15.20 -34.48 -34.38
N LYS A 808 -15.70 -35.26 -35.36
CA LYS A 808 -14.93 -35.63 -36.54
C LYS A 808 -14.60 -34.37 -37.37
N ASP A 809 -13.39 -34.28 -37.88
CA ASP A 809 -12.91 -33.24 -38.79
C ASP A 809 -12.73 -31.84 -38.20
N VAL A 810 -12.68 -31.69 -36.83
CA VAL A 810 -12.38 -30.39 -36.23
C VAL A 810 -10.89 -30.06 -36.20
N THR A 811 -10.57 -28.80 -36.44
CA THR A 811 -9.22 -28.25 -36.43
C THR A 811 -9.00 -27.49 -35.12
N TRP A 812 -7.95 -27.82 -34.38
CA TRP A 812 -7.70 -27.26 -33.03
C TRP A 812 -6.72 -26.07 -33.06
N TYR A 813 -7.22 -24.90 -32.71
CA TYR A 813 -6.45 -23.68 -32.53
C TYR A 813 -6.34 -23.37 -31.05
N PHE A 814 -5.19 -23.55 -30.45
CA PHE A 814 -4.98 -23.46 -29.01
C PHE A 814 -4.20 -22.20 -28.63
N CYS A 815 -4.77 -21.37 -27.75
CA CYS A 815 -4.08 -20.27 -27.10
C CYS A 815 -3.88 -20.57 -25.61
N PRO A 816 -2.65 -20.84 -25.16
CA PRO A 816 -2.34 -21.18 -23.77
C PRO A 816 -2.21 -19.97 -22.85
N GLN A 817 -2.34 -18.77 -23.38
CA GLN A 817 -2.15 -17.54 -22.64
C GLN A 817 -3.31 -17.24 -21.69
N ALA A 818 -2.99 -16.55 -20.58
CA ALA A 818 -4.01 -16.05 -19.66
C ALA A 818 -4.88 -15.00 -20.34
N ALA A 819 -6.20 -15.03 -20.10
CA ALA A 819 -7.15 -14.19 -20.81
C ALA A 819 -6.96 -12.68 -20.63
N PHE A 820 -6.31 -12.22 -19.54
CA PHE A 820 -5.96 -10.80 -19.38
C PHE A 820 -4.92 -10.30 -20.39
N LYS A 821 -4.22 -11.20 -21.12
CA LYS A 821 -3.34 -10.88 -22.23
C LYS A 821 -4.08 -10.77 -23.58
N TYR A 822 -5.36 -11.12 -23.63
CA TYR A 822 -6.11 -11.04 -24.88
C TYR A 822 -6.45 -9.59 -25.19
N HIS A 823 -5.89 -9.08 -26.26
CA HIS A 823 -6.24 -7.77 -26.80
C HIS A 823 -7.43 -7.87 -27.76
N ILE A 824 -8.15 -6.77 -27.99
CA ILE A 824 -9.29 -6.68 -28.90
C ILE A 824 -8.91 -7.12 -30.35
N THR A 825 -7.70 -6.80 -30.77
CA THR A 825 -7.15 -7.24 -32.05
C THR A 825 -7.05 -8.76 -32.12
N PHE A 826 -6.69 -9.42 -31.01
CA PHE A 826 -6.64 -10.89 -30.95
C PHE A 826 -8.04 -11.50 -31.04
N ASP A 827 -9.04 -10.91 -30.39
CA ASP A 827 -10.44 -11.34 -30.53
C ASP A 827 -10.90 -11.32 -32.01
N LYS A 828 -10.53 -10.26 -32.75
CA LYS A 828 -10.80 -10.15 -34.19
C LYS A 828 -10.12 -11.27 -35.00
N ILE A 829 -8.86 -11.59 -34.66
CA ILE A 829 -8.10 -12.71 -35.26
C ILE A 829 -8.86 -14.02 -35.08
N LEU A 830 -9.32 -14.32 -33.86
CA LEU A 830 -10.04 -15.57 -33.57
C LEU A 830 -11.33 -15.69 -34.42
N GLY A 831 -12.11 -14.62 -34.51
CA GLY A 831 -13.31 -14.61 -35.34
C GLY A 831 -12.99 -14.72 -36.85
N LEU A 832 -11.88 -14.14 -37.31
CA LEU A 832 -11.44 -14.29 -38.71
C LEU A 832 -10.99 -15.71 -39.01
N ILE A 833 -10.29 -16.38 -38.09
CA ILE A 833 -9.93 -17.80 -38.22
C ILE A 833 -11.18 -18.65 -38.40
N GLN A 834 -12.20 -18.48 -37.54
CA GLN A 834 -13.44 -19.26 -37.63
C GLN A 834 -14.24 -19.01 -38.92
N ARG A 835 -14.14 -17.80 -39.50
CA ARG A 835 -14.75 -17.50 -40.79
C ARG A 835 -14.03 -18.15 -41.97
N LYS A 836 -12.67 -18.24 -41.88
CA LYS A 836 -11.85 -18.85 -42.93
C LYS A 836 -11.74 -20.37 -42.85
N ASP A 837 -11.88 -20.92 -41.65
CA ASP A 837 -11.91 -22.36 -41.39
C ASP A 837 -13.23 -22.76 -40.72
N PRO A 838 -14.16 -23.33 -41.47
CA PRO A 838 -15.46 -23.80 -40.92
C PRO A 838 -15.32 -24.87 -39.82
N ASN A 839 -14.23 -25.61 -39.84
CA ASN A 839 -13.94 -26.68 -38.88
C ASN A 839 -13.16 -26.20 -37.65
N ALA A 840 -12.81 -24.91 -37.59
CA ALA A 840 -12.02 -24.34 -36.49
C ALA A 840 -12.76 -24.45 -35.16
N VAL A 841 -12.09 -25.04 -34.16
CA VAL A 841 -12.43 -24.96 -32.75
C VAL A 841 -11.32 -24.18 -32.05
N ILE A 842 -11.68 -23.04 -31.45
CA ILE A 842 -10.75 -22.22 -30.69
C ILE A 842 -10.71 -22.71 -29.24
N ILE A 843 -9.53 -23.04 -28.74
CA ILE A 843 -9.32 -23.51 -27.37
C ILE A 843 -8.61 -22.41 -26.59
N LEU A 844 -9.25 -21.94 -25.54
CA LEU A 844 -8.78 -20.85 -24.68
C LEU A 844 -8.69 -21.30 -23.23
N MET A 845 -7.74 -20.72 -22.47
CA MET A 845 -7.66 -20.96 -21.05
C MET A 845 -8.83 -20.29 -20.32
N ARG A 846 -9.54 -21.05 -19.51
CA ARG A 846 -10.56 -20.51 -18.62
C ARG A 846 -9.87 -19.79 -17.46
N LEU A 847 -10.39 -18.65 -17.10
CA LEU A 847 -10.00 -17.98 -15.89
C LEU A 847 -10.57 -18.76 -14.70
N THR A 848 -9.74 -19.47 -13.95
CA THR A 848 -10.15 -20.52 -13.01
C THR A 848 -10.11 -20.16 -11.54
N GLU A 849 -9.67 -18.97 -11.17
CA GLU A 849 -9.84 -18.54 -9.79
C GLU A 849 -11.29 -18.11 -9.54
N PRO A 850 -11.96 -18.66 -8.51
CA PRO A 850 -13.44 -18.70 -8.50
C PRO A 850 -14.11 -17.34 -8.36
N THR A 851 -13.43 -16.31 -7.87
CA THR A 851 -14.11 -15.07 -7.50
C THR A 851 -13.82 -13.89 -8.43
N LEU A 852 -12.56 -13.64 -8.71
CA LEU A 852 -12.12 -12.52 -9.55
C LEU A 852 -12.43 -12.74 -11.03
N LEU A 853 -12.38 -13.98 -11.44
CA LEU A 853 -12.23 -14.33 -12.85
C LEU A 853 -13.54 -14.77 -13.53
N ALA A 854 -14.61 -15.04 -12.77
CA ALA A 854 -15.89 -15.37 -13.38
C ALA A 854 -16.49 -14.17 -14.12
N SER A 855 -16.39 -12.98 -13.54
CA SER A 855 -16.86 -11.75 -14.17
C SER A 855 -15.96 -11.31 -15.31
N LEU A 856 -14.64 -11.45 -15.15
CA LEU A 856 -13.69 -11.24 -16.24
C LEU A 856 -13.93 -12.24 -17.36
N HIS A 857 -14.24 -13.48 -17.02
CA HIS A 857 -14.59 -14.49 -18.00
C HIS A 857 -15.86 -14.13 -18.78
N ALA A 858 -16.88 -13.61 -18.13
CA ALA A 858 -18.11 -13.13 -18.79
C ALA A 858 -17.81 -11.99 -19.78
N LEU A 859 -16.93 -11.05 -19.43
CA LEU A 859 -16.55 -9.97 -20.33
C LEU A 859 -15.64 -10.44 -21.48
N VAL A 860 -14.73 -11.38 -21.21
CA VAL A 860 -13.98 -12.02 -22.30
C VAL A 860 -14.96 -12.61 -23.32
N ILE A 861 -15.96 -13.36 -22.85
CA ILE A 861 -17.01 -13.92 -23.70
C ILE A 861 -17.77 -12.81 -24.45
N GLU A 862 -18.23 -11.77 -23.73
CA GLU A 862 -18.96 -10.65 -24.33
C GLU A 862 -18.11 -9.93 -25.40
N ARG A 863 -16.83 -9.68 -25.14
CA ARG A 863 -15.92 -9.02 -26.07
C ARG A 863 -15.62 -9.90 -27.28
N LEU A 864 -15.38 -11.21 -27.10
CA LEU A 864 -15.21 -12.17 -28.17
C LEU A 864 -16.40 -12.14 -29.14
N VAL A 865 -17.63 -12.09 -28.59
CA VAL A 865 -18.84 -12.01 -29.41
C VAL A 865 -18.98 -10.63 -30.07
N LYS A 866 -18.91 -9.55 -29.32
CA LYS A 866 -19.19 -8.20 -29.81
C LYS A 866 -18.11 -7.67 -30.73
N GLN A 867 -16.84 -7.81 -30.37
CA GLN A 867 -15.69 -7.29 -31.12
C GLN A 867 -15.08 -8.31 -32.07
N GLY A 868 -14.87 -9.53 -31.60
CA GLY A 868 -14.28 -10.62 -32.38
C GLY A 868 -15.24 -11.21 -33.42
N LYS A 869 -16.57 -11.10 -33.21
CA LYS A 869 -17.58 -11.85 -33.98
C LYS A 869 -17.30 -13.35 -33.93
N VAL A 870 -16.90 -13.83 -32.77
CA VAL A 870 -16.55 -15.24 -32.53
C VAL A 870 -17.80 -16.06 -32.27
N ASP A 871 -17.93 -17.22 -32.91
CA ASP A 871 -18.96 -18.20 -32.67
C ASP A 871 -18.62 -19.04 -31.44
N LEU A 872 -19.28 -18.82 -30.33
CA LEU A 872 -19.04 -19.51 -29.06
C LEU A 872 -19.35 -21.02 -29.10
N HIS A 873 -20.13 -21.49 -30.03
CA HIS A 873 -20.37 -22.94 -30.20
C HIS A 873 -19.12 -23.69 -30.68
N ARG A 874 -18.14 -22.93 -31.19
CA ARG A 874 -16.83 -23.41 -31.64
C ARG A 874 -15.71 -22.85 -30.77
N VAL A 875 -15.99 -22.50 -29.52
CA VAL A 875 -15.00 -22.13 -28.51
C VAL A 875 -15.06 -23.11 -27.36
N VAL A 876 -13.90 -23.52 -26.89
CA VAL A 876 -13.72 -24.40 -25.74
C VAL A 876 -12.89 -23.66 -24.71
N PHE A 877 -13.42 -23.52 -23.50
CA PHE A 877 -12.69 -22.95 -22.38
C PHE A 877 -12.22 -24.06 -21.45
N ILE A 878 -10.91 -24.29 -21.43
CA ILE A 878 -10.27 -25.32 -20.61
C ILE A 878 -9.81 -24.75 -19.26
N PRO A 879 -9.95 -25.51 -18.16
CA PRO A 879 -9.51 -25.07 -16.84
C PRO A 879 -7.98 -25.03 -16.76
N ARG A 880 -7.44 -24.36 -15.71
CA ARG A 880 -6.03 -24.53 -15.33
C ARG A 880 -5.81 -26.00 -15.00
N MET A 881 -4.72 -26.55 -15.52
CA MET A 881 -4.43 -27.98 -15.45
C MET A 881 -2.97 -28.23 -15.01
N GLN A 882 -2.65 -29.49 -14.73
CA GLN A 882 -1.28 -29.90 -14.44
C GLN A 882 -0.40 -29.71 -15.67
N HIS A 883 0.90 -29.49 -15.47
CA HIS A 883 1.83 -29.20 -16.55
C HIS A 883 1.84 -30.29 -17.64
N TYR A 884 1.83 -31.58 -17.26
CA TYR A 884 1.78 -32.67 -18.22
C TYR A 884 0.50 -32.71 -19.06
N GLN A 885 -0.64 -32.29 -18.51
CA GLN A 885 -1.90 -32.15 -19.25
C GLN A 885 -1.83 -30.98 -20.25
N LEU A 886 -1.16 -29.88 -19.87
CA LEU A 886 -0.91 -28.77 -20.76
C LEU A 886 -0.01 -29.19 -21.93
N MET A 887 1.03 -29.98 -21.67
CA MET A 887 1.89 -30.54 -22.72
C MET A 887 1.13 -31.44 -23.70
N ALA A 888 0.14 -32.22 -23.19
CA ALA A 888 -0.77 -32.99 -24.03
C ALA A 888 -1.60 -32.06 -24.93
N MET A 889 -2.14 -30.95 -24.42
CA MET A 889 -2.87 -29.98 -25.22
C MET A 889 -2.02 -29.38 -26.35
N TYR A 890 -0.78 -29.02 -26.08
CA TYR A 890 0.15 -28.58 -27.14
C TYR A 890 0.39 -29.68 -28.21
N LYS A 891 0.60 -30.91 -27.77
CA LYS A 891 0.84 -32.04 -28.66
C LYS A 891 -0.36 -32.34 -29.58
N LEU A 892 -1.56 -32.27 -29.06
CA LEU A 892 -2.80 -32.62 -29.77
C LEU A 892 -3.35 -31.47 -30.62
N SER A 893 -2.95 -30.24 -30.38
CA SER A 893 -3.38 -29.07 -31.13
C SER A 893 -2.76 -29.06 -32.53
N ASP A 894 -3.50 -28.59 -33.53
CA ASP A 894 -2.99 -28.44 -34.90
C ASP A 894 -2.03 -27.26 -34.99
N VAL A 895 -2.36 -26.18 -34.27
CA VAL A 895 -1.54 -24.96 -34.19
C VAL A 895 -1.75 -24.27 -32.83
N VAL A 896 -0.71 -23.65 -32.34
CA VAL A 896 -0.76 -22.80 -31.14
C VAL A 896 -0.78 -21.33 -31.57
N LEU A 897 -1.64 -20.55 -30.93
CA LEU A 897 -1.82 -19.14 -31.20
C LEU A 897 -1.12 -18.32 -30.12
N ASP A 898 -0.19 -17.46 -30.53
CA ASP A 898 0.40 -16.46 -29.63
C ASP A 898 -0.47 -15.21 -29.56
N SER A 899 -0.66 -14.66 -28.37
CA SER A 899 -1.41 -13.41 -28.19
C SER A 899 -0.64 -12.21 -28.75
N VAL A 900 -1.34 -11.22 -29.28
CA VAL A 900 -0.74 -9.97 -29.77
C VAL A 900 -0.47 -9.01 -28.61
N PHE A 901 0.52 -8.14 -28.73
CA PHE A 901 0.98 -7.11 -27.78
C PHE A 901 1.59 -7.63 -26.46
N PHE A 902 1.41 -8.90 -26.10
CA PHE A 902 2.15 -9.54 -25.01
C PHE A 902 2.25 -11.04 -25.27
N GLY A 903 3.32 -11.46 -25.91
CA GLY A 903 3.52 -12.83 -26.38
C GLY A 903 3.90 -13.82 -25.27
N GLY A 904 3.94 -15.08 -25.67
CA GLY A 904 4.41 -16.19 -24.83
C GLY A 904 5.91 -16.30 -24.83
N ASP A 905 6.53 -16.40 -23.67
CA ASP A 905 7.91 -16.82 -23.46
C ASP A 905 7.95 -18.32 -23.15
N THR A 906 7.76 -18.72 -21.91
CA THR A 906 7.77 -20.13 -21.45
C THR A 906 6.76 -20.98 -22.22
N THR A 907 5.54 -20.49 -22.41
CA THR A 907 4.47 -21.22 -23.12
C THR A 907 4.81 -21.51 -24.59
N THR A 908 5.55 -20.62 -25.24
CA THR A 908 6.03 -20.84 -26.61
C THR A 908 7.09 -21.95 -26.66
N ARG A 909 8.05 -21.94 -25.74
CA ARG A 909 9.08 -22.98 -25.67
C ARG A 909 8.50 -24.35 -25.34
N GLU A 910 7.51 -24.41 -24.42
CA GLU A 910 6.77 -25.64 -24.12
C GLU A 910 6.03 -26.19 -25.33
N ALA A 911 5.41 -25.32 -26.16
CA ALA A 911 4.82 -25.75 -27.43
C ALA A 911 5.87 -26.34 -28.37
N PHE A 912 7.07 -25.73 -28.46
CA PHE A 912 8.17 -26.23 -29.29
C PHE A 912 8.75 -27.54 -28.79
N GLU A 913 8.73 -27.83 -27.49
CA GLU A 913 9.16 -29.14 -26.94
C GLU A 913 8.38 -30.33 -27.57
N VAL A 914 7.09 -30.14 -27.78
CA VAL A 914 6.27 -31.14 -28.48
C VAL A 914 6.22 -30.94 -30.00
N GLY A 915 6.90 -29.93 -30.51
CA GLY A 915 6.99 -29.61 -31.94
C GLY A 915 5.78 -28.86 -32.48
N ALA A 916 4.93 -28.30 -31.63
CA ALA A 916 3.75 -27.54 -32.07
C ALA A 916 4.19 -26.19 -32.71
N PRO A 917 3.70 -25.85 -33.91
CA PRO A 917 3.96 -24.53 -34.49
C PRO A 917 3.16 -23.47 -33.77
N VAL A 918 3.82 -22.33 -33.44
CA VAL A 918 3.22 -21.18 -32.78
C VAL A 918 3.11 -20.02 -33.76
N ILE A 919 1.93 -19.55 -34.02
CA ILE A 919 1.73 -18.38 -34.90
C ILE A 919 1.83 -17.10 -34.07
N THR A 920 2.66 -16.17 -34.52
CA THR A 920 2.90 -14.92 -33.81
C THR A 920 2.84 -13.70 -34.75
N LEU A 921 2.41 -12.57 -34.16
CA LEU A 921 2.45 -11.24 -34.78
C LEU A 921 3.32 -10.34 -33.88
N PRO A 922 4.60 -10.15 -34.17
CA PRO A 922 5.51 -9.42 -33.32
C PRO A 922 5.21 -7.93 -33.29
N GLY A 923 5.33 -7.31 -32.13
CA GLY A 923 5.18 -5.88 -31.91
C GLY A 923 6.54 -5.15 -31.81
N LYS A 924 6.60 -4.12 -30.94
CA LYS A 924 7.73 -3.19 -30.82
C LYS A 924 8.73 -3.56 -29.72
N THR A 925 8.28 -4.11 -28.60
CA THR A 925 9.10 -4.36 -27.42
C THR A 925 9.43 -5.84 -27.26
N ILE A 926 10.43 -6.16 -26.45
CA ILE A 926 10.88 -7.52 -26.19
C ILE A 926 9.73 -8.46 -25.78
N GLY A 927 8.80 -8.01 -24.92
CA GLY A 927 7.64 -8.81 -24.48
C GLY A 927 6.67 -9.22 -25.60
N GLN A 928 6.76 -8.57 -26.76
CA GLN A 928 5.93 -8.82 -27.95
C GLN A 928 6.66 -9.61 -29.02
N ARG A 929 7.94 -10.01 -28.81
CA ARG A 929 8.84 -10.51 -29.85
C ARG A 929 9.53 -11.84 -29.52
N TRP A 930 9.22 -12.46 -28.37
CA TRP A 930 9.82 -13.71 -27.92
C TRP A 930 9.71 -14.82 -28.96
N THR A 931 8.49 -15.11 -29.39
CA THR A 931 8.25 -16.19 -30.37
C THR A 931 8.99 -15.96 -31.70
N GLN A 932 9.06 -14.69 -32.16
CA GLN A 932 9.83 -14.32 -33.30
C GLN A 932 11.35 -14.58 -33.11
N ALA A 933 11.89 -14.18 -31.94
CA ALA A 933 13.29 -14.37 -31.61
C ALA A 933 13.66 -15.85 -31.61
N TYR A 934 12.84 -16.69 -31.03
CA TYR A 934 13.04 -18.14 -31.04
C TYR A 934 13.03 -18.73 -32.43
N TYR A 935 12.09 -18.32 -33.29
CA TYR A 935 12.10 -18.77 -34.70
C TYR A 935 13.33 -18.29 -35.48
N ARG A 936 13.79 -17.08 -35.21
CA ARG A 936 15.04 -16.57 -35.83
C ARG A 936 16.24 -17.42 -35.44
N VAL A 937 16.40 -17.72 -34.13
CA VAL A 937 17.48 -18.58 -33.63
C VAL A 937 17.41 -19.99 -34.23
N MET A 938 16.20 -20.56 -34.29
CA MET A 938 15.96 -21.88 -34.88
C MET A 938 16.03 -21.89 -36.42
N GLU A 939 16.15 -20.73 -37.07
CA GLU A 939 16.10 -20.56 -38.53
C GLU A 939 14.84 -21.16 -39.15
N ILE A 940 13.71 -21.07 -38.48
CA ILE A 940 12.41 -21.55 -38.93
C ILE A 940 11.60 -20.38 -39.45
N GLN A 941 11.08 -20.51 -40.68
CA GLN A 941 10.26 -19.51 -41.34
C GLN A 941 8.82 -20.01 -41.53
N GLY A 942 7.87 -19.06 -41.80
CA GLY A 942 6.51 -19.37 -42.22
C GLY A 942 5.49 -19.33 -41.10
N PHE A 943 5.87 -18.93 -39.85
CA PHE A 943 4.97 -18.79 -38.68
C PHE A 943 4.95 -17.39 -38.06
N ILE A 944 5.68 -16.44 -38.63
CA ILE A 944 5.77 -15.05 -38.21
C ILE A 944 4.95 -14.21 -39.17
N ALA A 945 3.87 -13.63 -38.66
CA ALA A 945 2.96 -12.78 -39.42
C ALA A 945 3.44 -11.33 -39.51
N GLN A 946 3.03 -10.62 -40.57
CA GLN A 946 3.31 -9.21 -40.81
C GLN A 946 2.05 -8.32 -40.56
N SER A 947 0.85 -8.90 -40.56
CA SER A 947 -0.44 -8.25 -40.32
C SER A 947 -1.44 -9.22 -39.73
N VAL A 948 -2.58 -8.71 -39.29
CA VAL A 948 -3.71 -9.52 -38.81
C VAL A 948 -4.18 -10.51 -39.87
N GLU A 949 -4.30 -10.07 -41.13
CA GLU A 949 -4.74 -10.90 -42.25
C GLU A 949 -3.73 -12.01 -42.54
N ASP A 950 -2.41 -11.70 -42.46
CA ASP A 950 -1.35 -12.66 -42.66
C ASP A 950 -1.29 -13.65 -41.49
N TYR A 951 -1.50 -13.20 -40.24
CA TYR A 951 -1.65 -14.11 -39.09
C TYR A 951 -2.71 -15.18 -39.33
N VAL A 952 -3.90 -14.73 -39.74
CA VAL A 952 -5.04 -15.62 -39.98
C VAL A 952 -4.73 -16.57 -41.16
N LYS A 953 -4.10 -16.07 -42.22
CA LYS A 953 -3.70 -16.88 -43.38
C LYS A 953 -2.68 -17.97 -42.99
N ILE A 954 -1.67 -17.61 -42.20
CA ILE A 954 -0.64 -18.54 -41.74
C ILE A 954 -1.25 -19.57 -40.80
N ALA A 955 -2.09 -19.12 -39.81
CA ALA A 955 -2.72 -20.01 -38.86
C ALA A 955 -3.60 -21.07 -39.54
N VAL A 956 -4.47 -20.64 -40.49
CA VAL A 956 -5.36 -21.55 -41.20
C VAL A 956 -4.55 -22.50 -42.12
N LYS A 957 -3.51 -22.01 -42.81
CA LYS A 957 -2.63 -22.85 -43.64
C LYS A 957 -1.92 -23.91 -42.79
N ALA A 958 -1.35 -23.54 -41.67
CA ALA A 958 -0.60 -24.46 -40.81
C ALA A 958 -1.52 -25.51 -40.18
N ALA A 959 -2.71 -25.08 -39.71
CA ALA A 959 -3.67 -25.94 -39.02
C ALA A 959 -4.31 -26.98 -39.99
N ASN A 960 -4.52 -26.62 -41.28
CA ASN A 960 -5.12 -27.48 -42.29
C ASN A 960 -4.08 -28.14 -43.21
N ALA A 961 -2.80 -28.10 -42.86
CA ALA A 961 -1.77 -28.85 -43.59
C ALA A 961 -2.00 -30.36 -43.48
N SER A 962 -1.50 -31.11 -44.47
CA SER A 962 -1.61 -32.57 -44.42
C SER A 962 -0.85 -33.15 -43.20
N ASP A 963 -1.25 -34.34 -42.74
CA ASP A 963 -0.59 -35.01 -41.60
C ASP A 963 0.91 -35.17 -41.83
N LYS A 964 1.32 -35.46 -43.04
CA LYS A 964 2.74 -35.55 -43.43
C LYS A 964 3.46 -34.22 -43.23
N GLU A 965 2.90 -33.14 -43.70
CA GLU A 965 3.48 -31.80 -43.52
C GLU A 965 3.49 -31.37 -42.06
N LYS A 966 2.43 -31.67 -41.27
CA LYS A 966 2.38 -31.43 -39.81
C LYS A 966 3.50 -32.22 -39.10
N GLN A 967 3.68 -33.49 -39.44
CA GLN A 967 4.75 -34.31 -38.85
C GLN A 967 6.14 -33.77 -39.21
N GLN A 968 6.34 -33.37 -40.46
CA GLN A 968 7.61 -32.77 -40.90
C GLN A 968 7.89 -31.46 -40.15
N THR A 969 6.86 -30.61 -40.00
CA THR A 969 6.98 -29.35 -39.26
C THR A 969 7.32 -29.59 -37.79
N ARG A 970 6.65 -30.53 -37.15
CA ARG A 970 6.93 -30.92 -35.76
C ARG A 970 8.33 -31.46 -35.56
N HIS A 971 8.78 -32.30 -36.47
CA HIS A 971 10.16 -32.86 -36.46
C HIS A 971 11.20 -31.74 -36.62
N ARG A 972 11.01 -30.83 -37.57
CA ARG A 972 11.90 -29.69 -37.82
C ARG A 972 11.99 -28.76 -36.59
N ILE A 973 10.85 -28.42 -35.92
CA ILE A 973 10.83 -27.61 -34.73
C ILE A 973 11.59 -28.30 -33.60
N LYS A 974 11.30 -29.57 -33.31
CA LYS A 974 11.97 -30.34 -32.24
C LYS A 974 13.49 -30.43 -32.47
N LYS A 975 13.92 -30.69 -33.72
CA LYS A 975 15.33 -30.74 -34.07
C LYS A 975 16.03 -29.41 -33.85
N ALA A 976 15.46 -28.30 -34.36
CA ALA A 976 16.06 -26.99 -34.25
C ALA A 976 16.05 -26.49 -32.79
N LEU A 977 15.01 -26.79 -32.02
CA LEU A 977 14.92 -26.48 -30.58
C LEU A 977 16.11 -27.08 -29.82
N LYS A 978 16.37 -28.38 -30.02
CA LYS A 978 17.46 -29.10 -29.37
C LYS A 978 18.85 -28.61 -29.83
N GLU A 979 18.99 -28.30 -31.08
CA GLU A 979 20.30 -27.92 -31.64
C GLU A 979 20.69 -26.47 -31.41
N LYS A 980 19.69 -25.55 -31.26
CA LYS A 980 19.96 -24.12 -31.31
C LYS A 980 19.37 -23.33 -30.12
N LEU A 981 18.27 -23.77 -29.50
CA LEU A 981 17.57 -22.98 -28.50
C LEU A 981 17.76 -23.50 -27.08
N PHE A 982 17.76 -24.82 -26.88
CA PHE A 982 17.87 -25.42 -25.55
C PHE A 982 19.33 -25.70 -25.15
N GLU A 983 19.55 -25.72 -23.83
CA GLU A 983 20.78 -26.12 -23.17
C GLU A 983 22.05 -25.39 -23.71
N ASN A 984 21.90 -24.07 -23.97
CA ASN A 984 23.05 -23.26 -24.33
C ASN A 984 23.98 -23.05 -23.13
N GLU A 985 25.00 -23.93 -22.99
CA GLU A 985 26.01 -23.85 -21.91
C GLU A 985 26.87 -22.58 -22.00
N GLY A 986 26.87 -21.89 -23.14
CA GLY A 986 27.54 -20.61 -23.34
C GLY A 986 26.80 -19.40 -22.76
N ALA A 987 25.50 -19.53 -22.51
CA ALA A 987 24.68 -18.41 -22.07
C ALA A 987 25.17 -17.75 -20.77
N PRO A 988 25.57 -18.49 -19.71
CA PRO A 988 26.10 -17.84 -18.49
C PRO A 988 27.33 -16.97 -18.74
N LYS A 989 28.17 -17.40 -19.70
CA LYS A 989 29.37 -16.61 -20.07
C LYS A 989 28.97 -15.33 -20.82
N LEU A 990 27.98 -15.37 -21.70
CA LEU A 990 27.47 -14.15 -22.35
C LEU A 990 26.99 -13.13 -21.34
N TRP A 991 26.23 -13.58 -20.34
CA TRP A 991 25.76 -12.73 -19.25
C TRP A 991 26.91 -12.21 -18.39
N ALA A 992 27.87 -13.04 -18.06
CA ALA A 992 29.05 -12.63 -17.29
C ALA A 992 29.87 -11.57 -18.06
N ASP A 993 30.07 -11.74 -19.36
CA ASP A 993 30.83 -10.82 -20.18
C ASP A 993 30.10 -9.48 -20.38
N ILE A 994 28.75 -9.44 -20.56
CA ILE A 994 27.98 -8.19 -20.68
C ILE A 994 27.98 -7.40 -19.38
N ILE A 995 27.83 -8.07 -18.22
CA ILE A 995 27.93 -7.43 -16.91
C ILE A 995 29.32 -6.84 -16.72
N TYR A 996 30.36 -7.59 -17.07
CA TYR A 996 31.75 -7.14 -16.94
C TYR A 996 32.04 -5.92 -17.83
N SER A 997 31.57 -5.95 -19.11
CA SER A 997 31.73 -4.80 -20.01
C SER A 997 31.08 -3.52 -19.53
N ALA A 998 29.89 -3.63 -18.90
CA ALA A 998 29.18 -2.50 -18.31
C ALA A 998 29.94 -1.86 -17.14
N LEU A 999 30.74 -2.65 -16.41
CA LEU A 999 31.57 -2.15 -15.32
C LEU A 999 32.86 -1.46 -15.80
N GLN A 1000 33.31 -1.73 -17.02
CA GLN A 1000 34.48 -1.07 -17.59
C GLN A 1000 34.19 0.35 -18.05
N ILE A 1001 32.91 0.71 -18.19
CA ILE A 1001 32.49 2.09 -18.47
C ILE A 1001 32.63 2.88 -17.17
N PRO A 1002 33.43 3.95 -17.12
CA PRO A 1002 33.57 4.76 -15.92
C PRO A 1002 32.23 5.27 -15.43
N LYS A 1003 31.92 5.02 -14.14
CA LYS A 1003 30.65 5.37 -13.53
C LYS A 1003 30.80 6.56 -12.62
N ARG A 1004 29.76 7.39 -12.58
CA ARG A 1004 29.68 8.55 -11.69
C ARG A 1004 29.50 8.13 -10.21
N TRP A 1005 29.09 6.88 -9.95
CA TRP A 1005 28.87 6.36 -8.61
C TRP A 1005 29.98 5.38 -8.21
N ARG A 1006 30.55 5.56 -7.00
CA ARG A 1006 31.51 4.63 -6.40
C ARG A 1006 31.34 4.55 -4.88
N TRP A 1007 31.83 3.48 -4.29
CA TRP A 1007 31.96 3.38 -2.84
C TRP A 1007 33.11 4.27 -2.37
N SER A 1008 32.88 5.06 -1.27
CA SER A 1008 33.96 5.86 -0.64
C SER A 1008 35.11 4.97 -0.17
N GLU A 1009 36.35 5.42 -0.39
CA GLU A 1009 37.55 4.78 0.14
C GLU A 1009 37.67 5.10 1.65
N GLY A 1010 37.60 4.08 2.50
CA GLY A 1010 37.82 4.22 3.94
C GLY A 1010 36.65 3.81 4.79
N VAL A 1011 36.65 2.58 5.07
CA VAL A 1011 36.38 1.81 6.28
C VAL A 1011 36.50 0.36 5.86
N GLY A 1012 37.63 -0.25 6.05
CA GLY A 1012 37.83 -1.68 5.91
C GLY A 1012 36.92 -2.39 6.89
N GLY A 1013 35.82 -2.91 6.37
CA GLY A 1013 34.94 -3.77 7.14
C GLY A 1013 35.72 -5.03 7.52
N SER A 1014 36.15 -5.12 8.75
CA SER A 1014 36.55 -6.40 9.34
C SER A 1014 35.35 -7.33 9.23
N ASP A 1015 35.53 -8.49 8.60
CA ASP A 1015 34.62 -9.63 8.65
C ASP A 1015 34.48 -10.07 10.14
N GLN A 1016 33.59 -9.41 10.88
CA GLN A 1016 33.08 -9.96 12.11
C GLN A 1016 31.81 -10.73 11.80
N HIS A 1017 31.91 -12.03 11.92
CA HIS A 1017 30.79 -12.96 11.99
C HIS A 1017 29.84 -12.49 13.08
N VAL A 1018 28.67 -11.99 12.70
CA VAL A 1018 27.51 -11.91 13.55
C VAL A 1018 26.50 -12.88 12.97
N GLU A 1019 26.43 -14.06 13.56
CA GLU A 1019 25.30 -14.99 13.41
C GLU A 1019 24.07 -14.30 14.03
N LEU A 1020 23.04 -14.12 13.23
CA LEU A 1020 21.65 -13.88 13.65
C LEU A 1020 20.74 -14.85 12.93
#